data_07e1710fae76335af1c07be65bf74828
#
_entry.id   07e1710fae76335af1c07be65bf74828
#
_cell.length_a   1.000
_cell.length_b   1.000
_cell.length_c   1.000
_cell.angle_alpha   90.00
_cell.angle_beta   90.00
_cell.angle_gamma   90.00
#
_symmetry.space_group_name_H-M   'P 1'
#
loop_
_entity.id
_entity.type
_entity.pdbx_description
1 polymer ?
#
loop_
_entity_poly.entity_id
_entity_poly.type
_entity_poly.pdbx_seq_one_letter_code
_entity_poly.pdbx_strand_id
1 'polypeptide(L)'
;MEKIINKIAQELNVKSTQVENAVKLIDDGNTIPFIARYRKEATGALDEEQIRSINEYYEYQVNLLKRKEDVIRLIDEKGLLTDELKDNIMKASKLVEVEDIYRPYKEKKKTKATEAIKNGLEPLAKIIMSFKKVDIKKIAESYLNDNVKSVDEAITGASYIIAEWISDNASYRKYIRSNMSNYGVIHSKLKKGATDESKTYEMYHDYEERVKYIKPHRVLALNRGEKEGILSVDISADDDYIISFLEKKLIKDESTESASIVKSAIRDSYKRLIIPSIEREVRADLKEVAETAAIEVFGENLENLILTPPMKDIMVLGFDPAYRTGCKLAVVSPTSSVLNISVIYPHEPHNKWEESKKVLKDLFKKYNIDVVSIGNGTASRESEKLVAEAISEYKDKDVKYVIVSEAGASVYSASELAIKEFPDLTVEKRSAISIARRLQDPLSELVKIDSKSIGVGQYQHDVNEKKLDESLDFVVSKCVNNVGVNINTASTSILKYVSGLTKTSMDKIIGYREKNGRINSRDELVKGKVLTPKVYEQSIGFMRVIDGNNIMDETSIHPESYAVASKLLEDIGYTAKDVGKEVLVRRLDGINLDEYSKKLGVDKYTLEDIIKCLKQPNRDFRDDFEKPILKSDILKIEDLKEGMELFGTVRNVVDFGAFVDIGLHDDALVHISKLTDKYIKHPSEVVAVGDIVTCYVEKIDLAKNRVSLSLINPNMVKN
;
A
#
# COMPACT_ATOMS: atom_id res chain seq x y z
N MET A 1 11.28 27.86 2.84
CA MET A 1 10.74 26.90 3.82
C MET A 1 9.26 27.20 4.12
N GLU A 2 8.92 28.35 4.63
CA GLU A 2 7.53 28.75 5.00
C GLU A 2 6.49 28.52 3.88
N LYS A 3 6.81 28.88 2.63
CA LYS A 3 5.91 28.63 1.48
C LYS A 3 5.65 27.12 1.24
N ILE A 4 6.63 26.26 1.49
CA ILE A 4 6.50 24.79 1.35
C ILE A 4 5.58 24.29 2.46
N ILE A 5 5.82 24.68 3.71
CA ILE A 5 5.02 24.31 4.87
C ILE A 5 3.54 24.70 4.69
N ASN A 6 3.28 25.93 4.27
CA ASN A 6 1.91 26.41 4.03
C ASN A 6 1.21 25.65 2.91
N LYS A 7 1.94 25.27 1.85
CA LYS A 7 1.40 24.46 0.76
C LYS A 7 1.02 23.06 1.23
N ILE A 8 1.90 22.40 1.99
CA ILE A 8 1.64 21.06 2.56
C ILE A 8 0.43 21.11 3.50
N ALA A 9 0.36 22.12 4.37
CA ALA A 9 -0.74 22.32 5.30
C ALA A 9 -2.09 22.45 4.58
N GLN A 10 -2.11 23.17 3.46
CA GLN A 10 -3.30 23.35 2.64
C GLN A 10 -3.71 22.04 1.93
N GLU A 11 -2.76 21.31 1.35
CA GLU A 11 -3.03 20.08 0.61
C GLU A 11 -3.50 18.93 1.52
N LEU A 12 -2.93 18.83 2.73
CA LEU A 12 -3.28 17.81 3.72
C LEU A 12 -4.37 18.23 4.71
N ASN A 13 -4.91 19.46 4.58
CA ASN A 13 -5.93 20.02 5.47
C ASN A 13 -5.54 19.97 6.95
N VAL A 14 -4.29 20.32 7.26
CA VAL A 14 -3.73 20.44 8.61
C VAL A 14 -3.21 21.85 8.86
N LYS A 15 -2.88 22.19 10.10
CA LYS A 15 -2.33 23.52 10.42
C LYS A 15 -0.84 23.60 10.02
N SER A 16 -0.41 24.79 9.54
CA SER A 16 1.01 25.00 9.19
C SER A 16 1.96 24.74 10.36
N THR A 17 1.55 25.04 11.59
CA THR A 17 2.33 24.76 12.81
C THR A 17 2.50 23.26 13.06
N GLN A 18 1.51 22.44 12.72
CA GLN A 18 1.62 20.98 12.82
C GLN A 18 2.63 20.44 11.82
N VAL A 19 2.60 20.93 10.57
CA VAL A 19 3.57 20.57 9.53
C VAL A 19 4.99 20.96 9.94
N GLU A 20 5.16 22.22 10.41
CA GLU A 20 6.47 22.74 10.84
C GLU A 20 7.06 21.88 11.96
N ASN A 21 6.27 21.59 12.99
CA ASN A 21 6.70 20.77 14.12
C ASN A 21 7.01 19.34 13.71
N ALA A 22 6.18 18.72 12.85
CA ALA A 22 6.43 17.37 12.35
C ALA A 22 7.75 17.29 11.56
N VAL A 23 7.97 18.22 10.62
CA VAL A 23 9.22 18.30 9.84
C VAL A 23 10.42 18.50 10.76
N LYS A 24 10.33 19.42 11.73
CA LYS A 24 11.43 19.65 12.69
C LYS A 24 11.76 18.40 13.49
N LEU A 25 10.76 17.70 14.01
CA LEU A 25 10.97 16.47 14.78
C LEU A 25 11.62 15.38 13.92
N ILE A 26 11.25 15.26 12.64
CA ILE A 26 11.87 14.33 11.70
C ILE A 26 13.32 14.72 11.42
N ASP A 27 13.59 15.99 11.16
CA ASP A 27 14.96 16.51 10.92
C ASP A 27 15.86 16.32 12.18
N ASP A 28 15.30 16.36 13.38
CA ASP A 28 15.99 16.05 14.65
C ASP A 28 16.24 14.52 14.82
N GLY A 29 15.84 13.71 13.83
CA GLY A 29 16.08 12.26 13.76
C GLY A 29 15.12 11.44 14.63
N ASN A 30 13.91 11.93 14.87
CA ASN A 30 12.86 11.15 15.50
C ASN A 30 12.14 10.31 14.45
N THR A 31 11.73 9.12 14.84
CA THR A 31 10.98 8.20 13.99
C THR A 31 9.49 8.56 13.96
N ILE A 32 8.81 8.26 12.86
CA ILE A 32 7.37 8.54 12.70
C ILE A 32 6.52 7.94 13.82
N PRO A 33 6.67 6.63 14.18
CA PRO A 33 5.88 6.06 15.28
C PRO A 33 6.15 6.74 16.63
N PHE A 34 7.40 7.15 16.90
CA PHE A 34 7.73 7.87 18.12
C PHE A 34 7.06 9.25 18.18
N ILE A 35 7.09 9.99 17.07
CA ILE A 35 6.42 11.31 16.98
C ILE A 35 4.91 11.16 17.19
N ALA A 36 4.27 10.26 16.47
CA ALA A 36 2.82 10.05 16.53
C ALA A 36 2.34 9.66 17.94
N ARG A 37 3.15 8.87 18.66
CA ARG A 37 2.75 8.38 19.97
C ARG A 37 3.20 9.24 21.13
N TYR A 38 4.43 9.76 21.12
CA TYR A 38 5.06 10.42 22.26
C TYR A 38 5.34 11.90 22.10
N ARG A 39 4.91 12.51 20.98
CA ARG A 39 5.04 13.95 20.69
C ARG A 39 3.73 14.55 20.18
N LYS A 40 2.59 14.03 20.67
CA LYS A 40 1.25 14.47 20.28
C LYS A 40 1.02 15.96 20.58
N GLU A 41 1.57 16.45 21.68
CA GLU A 41 1.49 17.85 22.08
C GLU A 41 2.13 18.79 21.05
N ALA A 42 3.24 18.39 20.47
CA ALA A 42 3.94 19.19 19.47
C ALA A 42 3.24 19.16 18.10
N THR A 43 2.67 18.02 17.71
CA THR A 43 2.05 17.82 16.40
C THR A 43 0.54 18.05 16.40
N GLY A 44 -0.07 18.28 17.59
CA GLY A 44 -1.53 18.35 17.70
C GLY A 44 -2.22 17.04 17.37
N ALA A 45 -1.62 15.92 17.82
CA ALA A 45 -2.09 14.55 17.67
C ALA A 45 -2.23 14.05 16.23
N LEU A 46 -1.30 14.43 15.35
CA LEU A 46 -1.18 13.79 14.04
C LEU A 46 -0.85 12.29 14.21
N ASP A 47 -1.51 11.46 13.42
CA ASP A 47 -1.23 10.04 13.35
C ASP A 47 -0.02 9.70 12.45
N GLU A 48 0.36 8.43 12.40
CA GLU A 48 1.52 7.96 11.63
C GLU A 48 1.37 8.21 10.13
N GLU A 49 0.16 8.03 9.56
CA GLU A 49 -0.12 8.25 8.14
C GLU A 49 -0.04 9.73 7.77
N GLN A 50 -0.56 10.61 8.62
CA GLN A 50 -0.48 12.06 8.42
C GLN A 50 0.98 12.54 8.50
N ILE A 51 1.76 12.06 9.45
CA ILE A 51 3.18 12.44 9.60
C ILE A 51 3.98 11.91 8.42
N ARG A 52 3.72 10.69 7.95
CA ARG A 52 4.32 10.10 6.75
C ARG A 52 4.00 10.94 5.52
N SER A 53 2.74 11.27 5.32
CA SER A 53 2.29 12.12 4.20
C SER A 53 2.97 13.48 4.22
N ILE A 54 3.10 14.12 5.39
CA ILE A 54 3.83 15.38 5.55
C ILE A 54 5.29 15.21 5.10
N ASN A 55 5.96 14.13 5.52
CA ASN A 55 7.35 13.88 5.15
C ASN A 55 7.53 13.67 3.64
N GLU A 56 6.68 12.84 3.03
CA GLU A 56 6.72 12.55 1.58
C GLU A 56 6.48 13.83 0.76
N TYR A 57 5.49 14.65 1.13
CA TYR A 57 5.25 15.92 0.47
C TYR A 57 6.39 16.91 0.68
N TYR A 58 6.98 16.95 1.87
CA TYR A 58 8.13 17.80 2.16
C TYR A 58 9.33 17.42 1.31
N GLU A 59 9.69 16.16 1.25
CA GLU A 59 10.77 15.64 0.40
C GLU A 59 10.52 15.96 -1.07
N TYR A 60 9.29 15.77 -1.57
CA TYR A 60 8.91 16.12 -2.93
C TYR A 60 9.12 17.62 -3.21
N GLN A 61 8.66 18.50 -2.33
CA GLN A 61 8.79 19.95 -2.52
C GLN A 61 10.26 20.42 -2.45
N VAL A 62 11.05 19.84 -1.56
CA VAL A 62 12.50 20.11 -1.48
C VAL A 62 13.21 19.66 -2.78
N ASN A 63 12.90 18.49 -3.27
CA ASN A 63 13.46 17.98 -4.52
C ASN A 63 13.02 18.81 -5.73
N LEU A 64 11.75 19.25 -5.76
CA LEU A 64 11.25 20.16 -6.78
C LEU A 64 11.99 21.50 -6.76
N LEU A 65 12.23 22.06 -5.57
CA LEU A 65 12.98 23.32 -5.41
C LEU A 65 14.43 23.17 -5.91
N LYS A 66 15.13 22.12 -5.50
CA LYS A 66 16.47 21.81 -6.00
C LYS A 66 16.51 21.71 -7.53
N ARG A 67 15.50 21.03 -8.11
CA ARG A 67 15.43 20.90 -9.57
C ARG A 67 15.20 22.24 -10.26
N LYS A 68 14.37 23.14 -9.70
CA LYS A 68 14.19 24.50 -10.20
C LYS A 68 15.50 25.29 -10.19
N GLU A 69 16.23 25.22 -9.08
CA GLU A 69 17.53 25.89 -8.94
C GLU A 69 18.55 25.35 -9.95
N ASP A 70 18.62 24.03 -10.14
CA ASP A 70 19.46 23.39 -11.15
C ASP A 70 19.11 23.87 -12.57
N VAL A 71 17.82 23.90 -12.91
CA VAL A 71 17.37 24.35 -14.23
C VAL A 71 17.70 25.82 -14.45
N ILE A 72 17.49 26.69 -13.46
CA ILE A 72 17.88 28.11 -13.52
C ILE A 72 19.37 28.24 -13.79
N ARG A 73 20.22 27.52 -13.02
CA ARG A 73 21.67 27.52 -13.21
C ARG A 73 22.07 27.06 -14.60
N LEU A 74 21.52 25.96 -15.11
CA LEU A 74 21.80 25.39 -16.42
C LEU A 74 21.43 26.34 -17.59
N ILE A 75 20.35 27.12 -17.42
CA ILE A 75 19.95 28.12 -18.43
C ILE A 75 20.84 29.37 -18.33
N ASP A 76 21.22 29.79 -17.12
CA ASP A 76 22.10 30.93 -16.87
C ASP A 76 23.51 30.68 -17.43
N GLU A 77 24.08 29.48 -17.25
CA GLU A 77 25.36 29.05 -17.84
C GLU A 77 25.38 29.18 -19.37
N LYS A 78 24.19 29.13 -20.03
CA LYS A 78 24.06 29.36 -21.47
C LYS A 78 23.83 30.84 -21.84
N GLY A 79 23.75 31.74 -20.85
CA GLY A 79 23.49 33.17 -21.07
C GLY A 79 22.06 33.45 -21.58
N LEU A 80 21.11 32.55 -21.34
CA LEU A 80 19.74 32.64 -21.84
C LEU A 80 18.72 32.89 -20.76
N LEU A 81 19.12 33.06 -19.50
CA LEU A 81 18.23 33.31 -18.38
C LEU A 81 17.71 34.75 -18.42
N THR A 82 16.40 34.89 -18.32
CA THR A 82 15.71 36.20 -18.13
C THR A 82 14.97 36.18 -16.80
N ASP A 83 14.68 37.35 -16.24
CA ASP A 83 13.90 37.47 -14.96
C ASP A 83 12.53 36.85 -15.09
N GLU A 84 11.85 37.03 -16.24
CA GLU A 84 10.54 36.41 -16.51
C GLU A 84 10.64 34.89 -16.53
N LEU A 85 11.67 34.32 -17.17
CA LEU A 85 11.87 32.87 -17.25
C LEU A 85 12.16 32.29 -15.86
N LYS A 86 13.00 32.95 -15.08
CA LYS A 86 13.29 32.58 -13.70
C LYS A 86 12.02 32.57 -12.85
N ASP A 87 11.20 33.59 -13.00
CA ASP A 87 9.93 33.72 -12.28
C ASP A 87 8.93 32.60 -12.67
N ASN A 88 8.84 32.28 -13.96
CA ASN A 88 8.02 31.18 -14.47
C ASN A 88 8.48 29.81 -13.93
N ILE A 89 9.80 29.55 -13.89
CA ILE A 89 10.35 28.32 -13.29
C ILE A 89 9.99 28.24 -11.80
N MET A 90 10.17 29.35 -11.08
CA MET A 90 9.87 29.37 -9.64
C MET A 90 8.38 29.20 -9.33
N LYS A 91 7.49 29.67 -10.21
CA LYS A 91 6.03 29.50 -10.09
C LYS A 91 5.53 28.09 -10.45
N ALA A 92 6.31 27.29 -11.17
CA ALA A 92 5.91 25.92 -11.52
C ALA A 92 5.58 25.10 -10.26
N SER A 93 4.46 24.40 -10.28
CA SER A 93 3.95 23.65 -9.13
C SER A 93 4.33 22.17 -9.17
N LYS A 94 4.67 21.65 -10.35
CA LYS A 94 5.00 20.25 -10.62
C LYS A 94 6.32 20.14 -11.39
N LEU A 95 6.99 19.00 -11.20
CA LEU A 95 8.25 18.71 -11.91
C LEU A 95 8.08 18.75 -13.44
N VAL A 96 6.98 18.23 -13.97
CA VAL A 96 6.69 18.24 -15.42
C VAL A 96 6.62 19.66 -15.99
N GLU A 97 6.11 20.62 -15.22
CA GLU A 97 6.07 22.04 -15.65
C GLU A 97 7.49 22.63 -15.73
N VAL A 98 8.36 22.29 -14.79
CA VAL A 98 9.77 22.69 -14.80
C VAL A 98 10.48 22.10 -16.02
N GLU A 99 10.27 20.81 -16.28
CA GLU A 99 10.89 20.12 -17.43
C GLU A 99 10.37 20.66 -18.78
N ASP A 100 9.08 21.00 -18.88
CA ASP A 100 8.54 21.62 -20.09
C ASP A 100 9.13 23.03 -20.35
N ILE A 101 9.33 23.84 -19.29
CA ILE A 101 9.99 25.15 -19.42
C ILE A 101 11.46 24.99 -19.81
N TYR A 102 12.16 23.99 -19.26
CA TYR A 102 13.56 23.72 -19.55
C TYR A 102 13.79 23.11 -20.93
N ARG A 103 12.80 22.47 -21.53
CA ARG A 103 12.89 21.70 -22.77
C ARG A 103 13.55 22.41 -23.94
N PRO A 104 13.25 23.69 -24.27
CA PRO A 104 13.90 24.43 -25.34
C PRO A 104 15.41 24.64 -25.11
N TYR A 105 15.87 24.65 -23.86
CA TYR A 105 17.23 24.90 -23.43
C TYR A 105 18.08 23.64 -23.26
N LYS A 106 17.43 22.47 -23.27
CA LYS A 106 18.09 21.18 -23.08
C LYS A 106 18.90 20.81 -24.32
N GLU A 107 20.10 20.27 -24.10
CA GLU A 107 20.89 19.73 -25.21
C GLU A 107 20.16 18.56 -25.85
N LYS A 108 19.97 18.66 -27.16
CA LYS A 108 19.29 17.65 -27.94
C LYS A 108 20.30 16.78 -28.67
N LYS A 109 20.09 15.49 -28.64
CA LYS A 109 20.78 14.54 -29.50
C LYS A 109 20.33 14.77 -30.96
N LYS A 110 21.01 14.14 -31.92
CA LYS A 110 20.73 14.23 -33.34
C LYS A 110 19.25 14.10 -33.68
N THR A 111 18.59 15.21 -34.05
CA THR A 111 17.19 15.29 -34.52
C THR A 111 17.16 15.86 -35.93
N LYS A 112 16.04 15.70 -36.67
CA LYS A 112 15.84 16.33 -37.97
C LYS A 112 16.01 17.86 -37.91
N ALA A 113 15.54 18.48 -36.83
CA ALA A 113 15.70 19.92 -36.63
C ALA A 113 17.15 20.32 -36.33
N THR A 114 17.88 19.58 -35.48
CA THR A 114 19.30 19.87 -35.20
C THR A 114 20.18 19.70 -36.43
N GLU A 115 19.86 18.77 -37.33
CA GLU A 115 20.51 18.63 -38.62
C GLU A 115 20.20 19.82 -39.55
N ALA A 116 18.94 20.24 -39.62
CA ALA A 116 18.52 21.41 -40.40
C ALA A 116 19.16 22.70 -39.88
N ILE A 117 19.31 22.87 -38.55
CA ILE A 117 20.03 24.02 -37.95
C ILE A 117 21.51 24.01 -38.36
N LYS A 118 22.18 22.83 -38.27
CA LYS A 118 23.57 22.68 -38.72
C LYS A 118 23.77 23.02 -40.20
N ASN A 119 22.75 22.74 -41.01
CA ASN A 119 22.73 23.06 -42.43
C ASN A 119 22.38 24.54 -42.71
N GLY A 120 22.24 25.39 -41.67
CA GLY A 120 22.02 26.84 -41.78
C GLY A 120 20.59 27.26 -42.07
N LEU A 121 19.58 26.40 -41.84
CA LEU A 121 18.18 26.65 -42.21
C LEU A 121 17.36 27.40 -41.12
N GLU A 122 17.97 27.71 -39.96
CA GLU A 122 17.27 28.42 -38.88
C GLU A 122 16.78 29.83 -39.27
N PRO A 123 17.55 30.66 -40.00
CA PRO A 123 17.06 31.96 -40.44
C PRO A 123 15.86 31.84 -41.40
N LEU A 124 15.82 30.81 -42.28
CA LEU A 124 14.69 30.52 -43.15
C LEU A 124 13.42 30.20 -42.32
N ALA A 125 13.57 29.36 -41.28
CA ALA A 125 12.47 29.05 -40.37
C ALA A 125 11.93 30.32 -39.67
N LYS A 126 12.81 31.26 -39.26
CA LYS A 126 12.40 32.55 -38.67
C LYS A 126 11.68 33.44 -39.68
N ILE A 127 12.10 33.45 -40.95
CA ILE A 127 11.43 34.19 -42.03
C ILE A 127 10.00 33.62 -42.23
N ILE A 128 9.87 32.30 -42.33
CA ILE A 128 8.58 31.63 -42.48
C ILE A 128 7.65 32.01 -41.31
N MET A 129 8.13 31.95 -40.06
CA MET A 129 7.33 32.28 -38.87
C MET A 129 7.03 33.78 -38.72
N SER A 130 7.64 34.65 -39.54
CA SER A 130 7.36 36.10 -39.56
C SER A 130 6.06 36.43 -40.29
N PHE A 131 5.54 35.56 -41.14
CA PHE A 131 4.35 35.74 -42.00
C PHE A 131 4.45 36.97 -42.90
N LYS A 132 5.64 37.37 -43.32
CA LYS A 132 5.82 38.45 -44.30
C LYS A 132 5.34 37.99 -45.68
N LYS A 133 4.74 38.91 -46.46
CA LYS A 133 4.34 38.66 -47.86
C LYS A 133 5.55 38.68 -48.75
N VAL A 134 6.28 37.57 -48.78
CA VAL A 134 7.50 37.37 -49.58
C VAL A 134 7.44 36.01 -50.28
N ASP A 135 8.11 35.87 -51.38
CA ASP A 135 8.27 34.61 -52.07
C ASP A 135 9.27 33.70 -51.32
N ILE A 136 8.70 32.76 -50.54
CA ILE A 136 9.49 31.86 -49.71
C ILE A 136 10.38 30.94 -50.53
N LYS A 137 9.93 30.52 -51.72
CA LYS A 137 10.70 29.63 -52.61
C LYS A 137 11.96 30.35 -53.09
N LYS A 138 11.81 31.58 -53.55
CA LYS A 138 12.93 32.41 -54.00
C LYS A 138 13.94 32.70 -52.88
N ILE A 139 13.44 32.92 -51.65
CA ILE A 139 14.32 33.09 -50.46
C ILE A 139 15.04 31.79 -50.16
N ALA A 140 14.37 30.65 -50.23
CA ALA A 140 14.94 29.34 -49.94
C ALA A 140 16.11 28.95 -50.87
N GLU A 141 16.11 29.47 -52.11
CA GLU A 141 17.24 29.30 -53.06
C GLU A 141 18.61 29.78 -52.43
N SER A 142 18.57 30.83 -51.60
CA SER A 142 19.77 31.36 -50.96
C SER A 142 20.33 30.47 -49.82
N TYR A 143 19.62 29.44 -49.42
CA TYR A 143 20.01 28.49 -48.39
C TYR A 143 20.49 27.13 -48.93
N LEU A 144 20.58 27.01 -50.27
CA LEU A 144 21.12 25.80 -50.92
C LEU A 144 22.63 25.69 -50.64
N ASN A 145 23.08 24.51 -50.30
CA ASN A 145 24.46 24.20 -50.01
C ASN A 145 24.77 22.71 -50.23
N ASP A 146 25.99 22.26 -49.88
CA ASP A 146 26.40 20.87 -50.09
C ASP A 146 25.52 19.82 -49.41
N ASN A 147 24.80 20.17 -48.35
CA ASN A 147 23.92 19.29 -47.62
C ASN A 147 22.42 19.49 -47.94
N VAL A 148 22.06 20.61 -48.63
CA VAL A 148 20.70 20.98 -48.97
C VAL A 148 20.68 21.24 -50.49
N LYS A 149 20.16 20.30 -51.25
CA LYS A 149 20.29 20.27 -52.72
C LYS A 149 19.09 20.90 -53.46
N SER A 150 17.98 21.08 -52.80
CA SER A 150 16.77 21.64 -53.43
C SER A 150 16.01 22.61 -52.54
N VAL A 151 15.22 23.48 -53.13
CA VAL A 151 14.34 24.43 -52.45
C VAL A 151 13.35 23.67 -51.48
N ASP A 152 12.85 22.56 -51.97
CA ASP A 152 11.89 21.71 -51.18
C ASP A 152 12.62 21.11 -49.95
N GLU A 153 13.86 20.70 -50.10
CA GLU A 153 14.70 20.26 -48.92
C GLU A 153 14.95 21.40 -47.94
N ALA A 154 15.21 22.61 -48.43
CA ALA A 154 15.40 23.78 -47.55
C ALA A 154 14.12 24.10 -46.77
N ILE A 155 12.98 24.16 -47.44
CA ILE A 155 11.67 24.42 -46.84
C ILE A 155 11.28 23.30 -45.85
N THR A 156 11.52 22.04 -46.20
CA THR A 156 11.29 20.88 -45.33
C THR A 156 12.15 20.92 -44.09
N GLY A 157 13.43 21.24 -44.24
CA GLY A 157 14.36 21.41 -43.10
C GLY A 157 13.94 22.56 -42.19
N ALA A 158 13.55 23.72 -42.74
CA ALA A 158 12.98 24.81 -41.96
C ALA A 158 11.68 24.42 -41.26
N SER A 159 10.81 23.62 -41.90
CA SER A 159 9.57 23.08 -41.31
C SER A 159 9.87 22.17 -40.10
N TYR A 160 10.92 21.34 -40.16
CA TYR A 160 11.34 20.53 -39.00
C TYR A 160 11.80 21.38 -37.80
N ILE A 161 12.47 22.49 -38.05
CA ILE A 161 12.84 23.44 -37.01
C ILE A 161 11.61 24.07 -36.38
N ILE A 162 10.66 24.54 -37.21
CA ILE A 162 9.37 25.09 -36.74
C ILE A 162 8.59 24.07 -35.93
N ALA A 163 8.52 22.81 -36.41
CA ALA A 163 7.84 21.72 -35.72
C ALA A 163 8.45 21.47 -34.33
N GLU A 164 9.77 21.56 -34.20
CA GLU A 164 10.44 21.40 -32.92
C GLU A 164 10.17 22.59 -31.97
N TRP A 165 10.20 23.83 -32.45
CA TRP A 165 9.84 25.00 -31.65
C TRP A 165 8.41 24.93 -31.11
N ILE A 166 7.45 24.43 -31.92
CA ILE A 166 6.07 24.19 -31.49
C ILE A 166 6.02 23.14 -30.40
N SER A 167 6.72 22.02 -30.61
CA SER A 167 6.78 20.89 -29.66
C SER A 167 7.43 21.26 -28.33
N ASP A 168 8.34 22.22 -28.33
CA ASP A 168 9.06 22.66 -27.13
C ASP A 168 8.31 23.75 -26.34
N ASN A 169 7.20 24.25 -26.87
CA ASN A 169 6.43 25.27 -26.19
C ASN A 169 5.68 24.71 -24.99
N ALA A 170 6.08 25.09 -23.79
CA ALA A 170 5.50 24.62 -22.53
C ALA A 170 3.99 24.89 -22.41
N SER A 171 3.50 26.03 -22.92
CA SER A 171 2.06 26.37 -22.86
C SER A 171 1.24 25.44 -23.75
N TYR A 172 1.73 25.11 -24.94
CA TYR A 172 1.04 24.20 -25.85
C TYR A 172 1.04 22.78 -25.28
N ARG A 173 2.16 22.32 -24.76
CA ARG A 173 2.25 21.01 -24.09
C ARG A 173 1.30 20.91 -22.91
N LYS A 174 1.28 21.92 -22.03
CA LYS A 174 0.36 21.98 -20.89
C LYS A 174 -1.11 21.89 -21.34
N TYR A 175 -1.48 22.65 -22.36
CA TYR A 175 -2.83 22.63 -22.90
C TYR A 175 -3.21 21.26 -23.47
N ILE A 176 -2.35 20.67 -24.31
CA ILE A 176 -2.61 19.37 -24.96
C ILE A 176 -2.67 18.26 -23.91
N ARG A 177 -1.76 18.25 -22.92
CA ARG A 177 -1.79 17.30 -21.80
C ARG A 177 -3.09 17.41 -21.02
N SER A 178 -3.49 18.62 -20.67
CA SER A 178 -4.76 18.86 -19.96
C SER A 178 -5.96 18.41 -20.80
N ASN A 179 -5.94 18.67 -22.11
CA ASN A 179 -6.99 18.21 -23.02
C ASN A 179 -7.07 16.68 -23.05
N MET A 180 -5.94 15.98 -23.25
CA MET A 180 -5.88 14.52 -23.28
C MET A 180 -6.32 13.91 -21.94
N SER A 181 -5.91 14.46 -20.80
CA SER A 181 -6.31 13.96 -19.49
C SER A 181 -7.82 14.13 -19.21
N ASN A 182 -8.44 15.20 -19.71
CA ASN A 182 -9.85 15.48 -19.43
C ASN A 182 -10.82 14.87 -20.46
N TYR A 183 -10.43 14.82 -21.73
CA TYR A 183 -11.31 14.48 -22.86
C TYR A 183 -10.79 13.28 -23.67
N GLY A 184 -9.54 12.85 -23.48
CA GLY A 184 -8.96 11.70 -24.18
C GLY A 184 -9.71 10.41 -23.86
N VAL A 185 -9.62 9.47 -24.78
CA VAL A 185 -10.20 8.14 -24.66
C VAL A 185 -9.09 7.10 -24.74
N ILE A 186 -9.03 6.24 -23.75
CA ILE A 186 -8.16 5.07 -23.77
C ILE A 186 -8.85 3.96 -24.56
N HIS A 187 -8.12 3.36 -25.48
CA HIS A 187 -8.56 2.24 -26.29
C HIS A 187 -7.72 1.02 -25.99
N SER A 188 -8.34 -0.13 -25.96
CA SER A 188 -7.65 -1.42 -25.87
C SER A 188 -8.21 -2.40 -26.88
N LYS A 189 -7.34 -3.12 -27.56
CA LYS A 189 -7.68 -4.14 -28.55
C LYS A 189 -6.80 -5.37 -28.37
N LEU A 190 -7.34 -6.54 -28.77
CA LEU A 190 -6.52 -7.73 -28.89
C LEU A 190 -5.39 -7.46 -29.89
N LYS A 191 -4.14 -7.67 -29.47
CA LYS A 191 -2.98 -7.43 -30.32
C LYS A 191 -2.98 -8.41 -31.50
N LYS A 192 -2.68 -7.92 -32.67
CA LYS A 192 -2.67 -8.75 -33.90
C LYS A 192 -1.74 -9.95 -33.77
N GLY A 193 -2.28 -11.15 -33.84
CA GLY A 193 -1.55 -12.41 -33.72
C GLY A 193 -1.38 -12.91 -32.28
N ALA A 194 -1.93 -12.21 -31.27
CA ALA A 194 -2.00 -12.70 -29.90
C ALA A 194 -3.25 -13.58 -29.68
N THR A 195 -3.14 -14.51 -28.73
CA THR A 195 -4.25 -15.34 -28.24
C THR A 195 -4.37 -15.18 -26.73
N ASP A 196 -5.60 -15.06 -26.25
CA ASP A 196 -5.93 -15.03 -24.79
C ASP A 196 -6.63 -16.34 -24.45
N GLU A 197 -5.85 -17.44 -24.31
CA GLU A 197 -6.38 -18.79 -24.08
C GLU A 197 -7.16 -18.88 -22.77
N SER A 198 -6.71 -18.16 -21.74
CA SER A 198 -7.36 -18.11 -20.43
C SER A 198 -8.56 -17.16 -20.36
N LYS A 199 -8.79 -16.38 -21.41
CA LYS A 199 -9.82 -15.33 -21.48
C LYS A 199 -9.73 -14.29 -20.35
N THR A 200 -8.52 -14.11 -19.81
CA THR A 200 -8.26 -13.19 -18.71
C THR A 200 -8.56 -11.74 -19.10
N TYR A 201 -8.32 -11.38 -20.35
CA TYR A 201 -8.47 -10.02 -20.87
C TYR A 201 -9.65 -9.87 -21.83
N GLU A 202 -10.57 -10.84 -21.92
CA GLU A 202 -11.68 -10.86 -22.89
C GLU A 202 -12.49 -9.55 -22.87
N MET A 203 -12.74 -8.96 -21.70
CA MET A 203 -13.44 -7.69 -21.55
C MET A 203 -12.67 -6.48 -22.12
N TYR A 204 -11.37 -6.62 -22.37
CA TYR A 204 -10.50 -5.55 -22.89
C TYR A 204 -10.10 -5.76 -24.35
N HIS A 205 -10.63 -6.78 -25.05
CA HIS A 205 -10.32 -7.05 -26.46
C HIS A 205 -10.91 -6.00 -27.42
N ASP A 206 -11.95 -5.29 -27.03
CA ASP A 206 -12.52 -4.12 -27.72
C ASP A 206 -13.10 -3.19 -26.64
N TYR A 207 -12.23 -2.37 -26.06
CA TYR A 207 -12.58 -1.58 -24.89
C TYR A 207 -12.25 -0.11 -25.11
N GLU A 208 -13.18 0.76 -24.71
CA GLU A 208 -13.02 2.21 -24.73
C GLU A 208 -13.52 2.84 -23.43
N GLU A 209 -12.74 3.74 -22.86
CA GLU A 209 -13.15 4.54 -21.70
C GLU A 209 -12.46 5.90 -21.69
N ARG A 210 -13.13 6.94 -21.17
CA ARG A 210 -12.50 8.25 -21.01
C ARG A 210 -11.41 8.20 -19.96
N VAL A 211 -10.25 8.76 -20.28
CA VAL A 211 -9.07 8.86 -19.39
C VAL A 211 -9.44 9.39 -18.01
N LYS A 212 -10.29 10.43 -17.96
CA LYS A 212 -10.72 11.08 -16.69
C LYS A 212 -11.46 10.14 -15.73
N TYR A 213 -12.12 9.10 -16.24
CA TYR A 213 -13.03 8.27 -15.44
C TYR A 213 -12.53 6.83 -15.24
N ILE A 214 -11.44 6.46 -15.92
CA ILE A 214 -10.91 5.11 -15.83
C ILE A 214 -10.49 4.78 -14.37
N LYS A 215 -10.87 3.60 -13.94
CA LYS A 215 -10.59 3.13 -12.57
C LYS A 215 -9.17 2.53 -12.44
N PRO A 216 -8.52 2.67 -11.27
CA PRO A 216 -7.17 2.15 -11.01
C PRO A 216 -6.95 0.70 -11.44
N HIS A 217 -7.82 -0.22 -11.05
CA HIS A 217 -7.69 -1.64 -11.38
C HIS A 217 -7.73 -1.91 -12.90
N ARG A 218 -8.49 -1.11 -13.67
CA ARG A 218 -8.54 -1.22 -15.14
C ARG A 218 -7.24 -0.79 -15.78
N VAL A 219 -6.65 0.31 -15.27
CA VAL A 219 -5.32 0.77 -15.71
C VAL A 219 -4.27 -0.33 -15.50
N LEU A 220 -4.26 -0.96 -14.32
CA LEU A 220 -3.35 -2.06 -14.01
C LEU A 220 -3.60 -3.29 -14.90
N ALA A 221 -4.85 -3.66 -15.11
CA ALA A 221 -5.22 -4.76 -16.01
C ALA A 221 -4.75 -4.50 -17.44
N LEU A 222 -5.01 -3.31 -18.00
CA LEU A 222 -4.58 -2.91 -19.34
C LEU A 222 -3.05 -2.93 -19.47
N ASN A 223 -2.34 -2.39 -18.49
CA ASN A 223 -0.88 -2.38 -18.48
C ASN A 223 -0.29 -3.80 -18.39
N ARG A 224 -0.91 -4.70 -17.61
CA ARG A 224 -0.51 -6.12 -17.53
C ARG A 224 -0.73 -6.81 -18.87
N GLY A 225 -1.92 -6.69 -19.48
CA GLY A 225 -2.24 -7.30 -20.76
C GLY A 225 -1.34 -6.80 -21.90
N GLU A 226 -0.94 -5.53 -21.88
CA GLU A 226 0.04 -4.97 -22.84
C GLU A 226 1.45 -5.53 -22.59
N LYS A 227 1.90 -5.62 -21.32
CA LYS A 227 3.19 -6.20 -20.92
C LYS A 227 3.29 -7.67 -21.30
N GLU A 228 2.22 -8.42 -21.17
CA GLU A 228 2.12 -9.83 -21.58
C GLU A 228 1.99 -9.99 -23.10
N GLY A 229 1.83 -8.89 -23.84
CA GLY A 229 1.75 -8.90 -25.30
C GLY A 229 0.39 -9.33 -25.85
N ILE A 230 -0.64 -9.39 -25.01
CA ILE A 230 -2.01 -9.79 -25.40
C ILE A 230 -2.79 -8.58 -25.88
N LEU A 231 -2.68 -7.43 -25.21
CA LEU A 231 -3.39 -6.21 -25.57
C LEU A 231 -2.48 -5.20 -26.30
N SER A 232 -3.12 -4.34 -27.09
CA SER A 232 -2.54 -3.09 -27.60
C SER A 232 -3.37 -1.94 -27.03
N VAL A 233 -2.72 -1.02 -26.32
CA VAL A 233 -3.38 0.06 -25.60
C VAL A 233 -2.85 1.40 -26.09
N ASP A 234 -3.75 2.32 -26.44
CA ASP A 234 -3.44 3.69 -26.84
C ASP A 234 -4.44 4.70 -26.27
N ILE A 235 -4.05 5.98 -26.29
CA ILE A 235 -4.94 7.09 -25.92
C ILE A 235 -5.13 7.98 -27.14
N SER A 236 -6.36 8.15 -27.56
CA SER A 236 -6.73 9.12 -28.59
C SER A 236 -7.21 10.44 -27.98
N ALA A 237 -6.99 11.52 -28.71
CA ALA A 237 -7.55 12.83 -28.46
C ALA A 237 -8.26 13.35 -29.71
N ASP A 238 -9.01 14.44 -29.60
CA ASP A 238 -9.59 15.12 -30.77
C ASP A 238 -8.50 15.91 -31.50
N ASP A 239 -7.86 15.21 -32.46
CA ASP A 239 -6.74 15.73 -33.25
C ASP A 239 -7.12 17.04 -33.99
N ASP A 240 -8.31 17.08 -34.60
CA ASP A 240 -8.75 18.23 -35.41
C ASP A 240 -8.98 19.45 -34.51
N TYR A 241 -9.53 19.25 -33.32
CA TYR A 241 -9.73 20.32 -32.34
C TYR A 241 -8.40 20.90 -31.88
N ILE A 242 -7.43 20.04 -31.54
CA ILE A 242 -6.12 20.47 -31.05
C ILE A 242 -5.31 21.15 -32.16
N ILE A 243 -5.29 20.59 -33.37
CA ILE A 243 -4.62 21.18 -34.52
C ILE A 243 -5.23 22.55 -34.82
N SER A 244 -6.56 22.69 -34.84
CA SER A 244 -7.24 23.98 -35.05
C SER A 244 -6.89 25.00 -33.99
N PHE A 245 -6.74 24.58 -32.73
CA PHE A 245 -6.27 25.46 -31.67
C PHE A 245 -4.84 25.97 -31.93
N LEU A 246 -3.92 25.07 -32.33
CA LEU A 246 -2.54 25.45 -32.65
C LEU A 246 -2.48 26.36 -33.87
N GLU A 247 -3.25 26.10 -34.91
CA GLU A 247 -3.34 26.93 -36.11
C GLU A 247 -3.81 28.34 -35.75
N LYS A 248 -4.88 28.49 -34.98
CA LYS A 248 -5.38 29.80 -34.49
C LYS A 248 -4.36 30.58 -33.67
N LYS A 249 -3.48 29.91 -32.94
CA LYS A 249 -2.44 30.54 -32.10
C LYS A 249 -1.21 30.94 -32.88
N LEU A 250 -0.84 30.19 -33.92
CA LEU A 250 0.43 30.32 -34.59
C LEU A 250 0.34 31.07 -35.93
N ILE A 251 -0.75 30.91 -36.66
CA ILE A 251 -0.93 31.52 -37.98
C ILE A 251 -1.41 32.95 -37.82
N LYS A 252 -0.56 33.89 -38.27
CA LYS A 252 -0.84 35.33 -38.15
C LYS A 252 -1.54 35.88 -39.36
N ASP A 253 -1.28 35.35 -40.55
CA ASP A 253 -1.85 35.77 -41.83
C ASP A 253 -2.03 34.56 -42.76
N GLU A 254 -3.26 34.15 -42.97
CA GLU A 254 -3.67 33.02 -43.83
C GLU A 254 -3.37 33.25 -45.29
N SER A 255 -3.20 34.52 -45.72
CA SER A 255 -2.98 34.87 -47.13
C SER A 255 -1.52 34.68 -47.59
N THR A 256 -0.60 34.33 -46.70
CA THR A 256 0.83 34.17 -46.98
C THR A 256 1.18 32.73 -47.36
N GLU A 257 2.24 32.53 -48.14
CA GLU A 257 2.82 31.21 -48.41
C GLU A 257 3.24 30.49 -47.11
N SER A 258 3.71 31.28 -46.15
CA SER A 258 4.09 30.79 -44.78
C SER A 258 2.96 30.01 -44.14
N ALA A 259 1.69 30.39 -44.35
CA ALA A 259 0.57 29.74 -43.69
C ALA A 259 0.48 28.23 -44.02
N SER A 260 0.66 27.86 -45.27
CA SER A 260 0.62 26.45 -45.70
C SER A 260 1.78 25.65 -45.12
N ILE A 261 2.99 26.22 -45.07
CA ILE A 261 4.19 25.58 -44.52
C ILE A 261 4.03 25.40 -43.01
N VAL A 262 3.55 26.44 -42.30
CA VAL A 262 3.34 26.38 -40.86
C VAL A 262 2.22 25.39 -40.49
N LYS A 263 1.13 25.30 -41.27
CA LYS A 263 0.09 24.26 -41.10
C LYS A 263 0.70 22.85 -41.18
N SER A 264 1.54 22.62 -42.17
CA SER A 264 2.24 21.33 -42.30
C SER A 264 3.20 21.07 -41.09
N ALA A 265 3.95 22.08 -40.67
CA ALA A 265 4.81 21.99 -39.47
C ALA A 265 4.03 21.71 -38.19
N ILE A 266 2.86 22.32 -37.99
CA ILE A 266 1.93 22.07 -36.86
C ILE A 266 1.53 20.59 -36.85
N ARG A 267 1.08 20.06 -38.00
CA ARG A 267 0.65 18.64 -38.10
C ARG A 267 1.81 17.67 -37.85
N ASP A 268 2.99 17.95 -38.38
CA ASP A 268 4.21 17.16 -38.10
C ASP A 268 4.60 17.22 -36.63
N SER A 269 4.64 18.43 -36.04
CA SER A 269 4.92 18.64 -34.63
C SER A 269 3.95 17.85 -33.74
N TYR A 270 2.66 17.97 -34.02
CA TYR A 270 1.61 17.32 -33.26
C TYR A 270 1.72 15.80 -33.33
N LYS A 271 1.72 15.23 -34.55
CA LYS A 271 1.67 13.76 -34.73
C LYS A 271 2.99 13.06 -34.36
N ARG A 272 4.15 13.66 -34.69
CA ARG A 272 5.44 13.00 -34.52
C ARG A 272 6.12 13.32 -33.19
N LEU A 273 5.94 14.52 -32.64
CA LEU A 273 6.69 14.98 -31.46
C LEU A 273 5.81 15.10 -30.22
N ILE A 274 4.63 15.74 -30.32
CA ILE A 274 3.82 16.09 -29.15
C ILE A 274 3.01 14.90 -28.68
N ILE A 275 2.13 14.34 -29.53
CA ILE A 275 1.20 13.27 -29.10
C ILE A 275 1.93 12.06 -28.52
N PRO A 276 2.95 11.47 -29.16
CA PRO A 276 3.61 10.30 -28.57
C PRO A 276 4.32 10.58 -27.24
N SER A 277 4.68 11.85 -26.99
CA SER A 277 5.27 12.27 -25.73
C SER A 277 4.19 12.47 -24.65
N ILE A 278 3.12 13.21 -24.97
CA ILE A 278 2.04 13.51 -24.05
C ILE A 278 1.26 12.24 -23.67
N GLU A 279 1.02 11.34 -24.62
CA GLU A 279 0.40 10.05 -24.36
C GLU A 279 1.18 9.25 -23.33
N ARG A 280 2.50 9.14 -23.49
CA ARG A 280 3.37 8.47 -22.51
C ARG A 280 3.32 9.15 -21.13
N GLU A 281 3.27 10.47 -21.08
CA GLU A 281 3.16 11.24 -19.83
C GLU A 281 1.81 10.96 -19.15
N VAL A 282 0.70 11.03 -19.88
CA VAL A 282 -0.65 10.76 -19.35
C VAL A 282 -0.79 9.30 -18.90
N ARG A 283 -0.23 8.34 -19.68
CA ARG A 283 -0.22 6.93 -19.27
C ARG A 283 0.65 6.70 -18.01
N ALA A 284 1.76 7.42 -17.88
CA ALA A 284 2.60 7.36 -16.68
C ALA A 284 1.86 7.93 -15.45
N ASP A 285 1.16 9.06 -15.61
CA ASP A 285 0.34 9.66 -14.54
C ASP A 285 -0.79 8.70 -14.12
N LEU A 286 -1.50 8.12 -15.09
CA LEU A 286 -2.55 7.12 -14.80
C LEU A 286 -1.99 5.90 -14.05
N LYS A 287 -0.84 5.42 -14.48
CA LYS A 287 -0.16 4.29 -13.83
C LYS A 287 0.23 4.65 -12.40
N GLU A 288 0.81 5.82 -12.16
CA GLU A 288 1.20 6.26 -10.82
C GLU A 288 0.00 6.35 -9.88
N VAL A 289 -1.11 6.95 -10.32
CA VAL A 289 -2.35 7.02 -9.55
C VAL A 289 -2.90 5.62 -9.25
N ALA A 290 -2.88 4.72 -10.24
CA ALA A 290 -3.38 3.37 -10.08
C ALA A 290 -2.50 2.53 -9.15
N GLU A 291 -1.18 2.66 -9.24
CA GLU A 291 -0.24 1.98 -8.34
C GLU A 291 -0.39 2.47 -6.90
N THR A 292 -0.51 3.78 -6.67
CA THR A 292 -0.69 4.37 -5.34
C THR A 292 -1.96 3.84 -4.69
N ALA A 293 -3.09 3.91 -5.38
CA ALA A 293 -4.37 3.40 -4.87
C ALA A 293 -4.34 1.89 -4.57
N ALA A 294 -3.67 1.10 -5.42
CA ALA A 294 -3.52 -0.34 -5.19
C ALA A 294 -2.62 -0.64 -3.97
N ILE A 295 -1.52 0.08 -3.82
CA ILE A 295 -0.59 -0.09 -2.68
C ILE A 295 -1.27 0.29 -1.35
N GLU A 296 -2.11 1.33 -1.34
CA GLU A 296 -2.92 1.71 -0.17
C GLU A 296 -3.83 0.54 0.26
N VAL A 297 -4.60 -0.03 -0.67
CA VAL A 297 -5.45 -1.21 -0.40
C VAL A 297 -4.63 -2.41 0.08
N PHE A 298 -3.45 -2.65 -0.51
CA PHE A 298 -2.57 -3.74 -0.08
C PHE A 298 -2.06 -3.51 1.35
N GLY A 299 -1.75 -2.26 1.71
CA GLY A 299 -1.39 -1.86 3.06
C GLY A 299 -2.51 -2.14 4.05
N GLU A 300 -3.74 -1.71 3.76
CA GLU A 300 -4.92 -1.96 4.59
C GLU A 300 -5.18 -3.47 4.77
N ASN A 301 -5.11 -4.24 3.68
CA ASN A 301 -5.29 -5.70 3.74
C ASN A 301 -4.21 -6.36 4.62
N LEU A 302 -2.96 -5.92 4.52
CA LEU A 302 -1.87 -6.42 5.37
C LEU A 302 -2.07 -6.03 6.83
N GLU A 303 -2.45 -4.78 7.12
CA GLU A 303 -2.72 -4.29 8.47
C GLU A 303 -3.77 -5.15 9.16
N ASN A 304 -4.89 -5.39 8.51
CA ASN A 304 -5.98 -6.20 9.05
C ASN A 304 -5.56 -7.66 9.27
N LEU A 305 -4.80 -8.23 8.33
CA LEU A 305 -4.27 -9.59 8.48
C LEU A 305 -3.34 -9.73 9.70
N ILE A 306 -2.46 -8.75 9.92
CA ILE A 306 -1.50 -8.73 11.02
C ILE A 306 -2.18 -8.43 12.36
N LEU A 307 -3.17 -7.54 12.37
CA LEU A 307 -3.92 -7.14 13.56
C LEU A 307 -5.06 -8.08 13.93
N THR A 308 -5.27 -9.17 13.19
CA THR A 308 -6.21 -10.22 13.60
C THR A 308 -5.92 -10.65 15.04
N PRO A 309 -6.95 -10.69 15.95
CA PRO A 309 -6.74 -11.03 17.34
C PRO A 309 -6.13 -12.42 17.53
N PRO A 310 -5.13 -12.55 18.39
CA PRO A 310 -4.50 -13.83 18.67
C PRO A 310 -5.44 -14.75 19.46
N MET A 311 -5.42 -16.04 19.14
CA MET A 311 -6.10 -17.07 19.94
C MET A 311 -5.11 -17.70 20.91
N LYS A 312 -4.99 -17.11 22.10
CA LYS A 312 -4.03 -17.54 23.16
C LYS A 312 -4.55 -18.78 23.88
N ASP A 313 -3.62 -19.51 24.51
CA ASP A 313 -3.89 -20.63 25.42
C ASP A 313 -4.66 -21.81 24.81
N ILE A 314 -4.56 -22.03 23.50
CA ILE A 314 -5.22 -23.12 22.77
C ILE A 314 -4.23 -24.11 22.17
N MET A 315 -4.65 -25.38 22.12
CA MET A 315 -3.96 -26.46 21.41
C MET A 315 -4.43 -26.46 19.95
N VAL A 316 -3.53 -26.20 19.02
CA VAL A 316 -3.85 -26.05 17.59
C VAL A 316 -3.29 -27.20 16.77
N LEU A 317 -4.12 -27.77 15.88
CA LEU A 317 -3.68 -28.62 14.80
C LEU A 317 -3.58 -27.81 13.50
N GLY A 318 -2.38 -27.49 13.06
CA GLY A 318 -2.14 -26.90 11.75
C GLY A 318 -2.29 -27.95 10.65
N PHE A 319 -3.03 -27.57 9.61
CA PHE A 319 -3.32 -28.43 8.46
C PHE A 319 -2.89 -27.69 7.19
N ASP A 320 -1.87 -28.19 6.52
CA ASP A 320 -1.39 -27.67 5.23
C ASP A 320 -1.88 -28.59 4.11
N PRO A 321 -2.91 -28.16 3.33
CA PRO A 321 -3.55 -28.97 2.31
C PRO A 321 -2.64 -29.23 1.10
N ALA A 322 -2.67 -30.43 0.55
CA ALA A 322 -2.00 -30.76 -0.72
C ALA A 322 -2.54 -32.04 -1.33
N TYR A 323 -2.58 -32.13 -2.67
CA TYR A 323 -3.01 -33.34 -3.36
C TYR A 323 -1.93 -34.42 -3.37
N ARG A 324 -0.88 -34.27 -4.15
CA ARG A 324 0.11 -35.32 -4.44
C ARG A 324 1.08 -35.62 -3.31
N THR A 325 1.55 -34.58 -2.63
CA THR A 325 2.58 -34.72 -1.57
C THR A 325 2.00 -35.09 -0.21
N GLY A 326 0.65 -35.22 -0.12
CA GLY A 326 -0.07 -35.46 1.12
C GLY A 326 -0.22 -34.18 1.95
N CYS A 327 -1.27 -34.13 2.77
CA CYS A 327 -1.52 -33.02 3.68
C CYS A 327 -0.64 -33.14 4.93
N LYS A 328 0.03 -32.06 5.30
CA LYS A 328 0.93 -32.00 6.46
C LYS A 328 0.17 -31.51 7.69
N LEU A 329 0.39 -32.17 8.79
CA LEU A 329 -0.24 -31.89 10.07
C LEU A 329 0.83 -31.52 11.09
N ALA A 330 0.59 -30.46 11.86
CA ALA A 330 1.46 -30.06 12.96
C ALA A 330 0.62 -29.76 14.21
N VAL A 331 0.88 -30.46 15.31
CA VAL A 331 0.27 -30.15 16.61
C VAL A 331 1.15 -29.15 17.33
N VAL A 332 0.58 -27.99 17.69
CA VAL A 332 1.25 -26.89 18.34
C VAL A 332 0.59 -26.59 19.69
N SER A 333 1.41 -26.56 20.75
CA SER A 333 0.96 -26.29 22.12
C SER A 333 0.53 -24.84 22.33
N PRO A 334 -0.15 -24.50 23.44
CA PRO A 334 -0.45 -23.11 23.81
C PRO A 334 0.79 -22.19 23.90
N THR A 335 1.96 -22.77 24.13
CA THR A 335 3.24 -22.05 24.15
C THR A 335 3.95 -22.03 22.80
N SER A 336 3.24 -22.32 21.71
CA SER A 336 3.74 -22.38 20.33
C SER A 336 4.85 -23.44 20.10
N SER A 337 5.00 -24.42 21.00
CA SER A 337 5.95 -25.53 20.84
C SER A 337 5.34 -26.64 19.98
N VAL A 338 6.15 -27.22 19.08
CA VAL A 338 5.71 -28.29 18.19
C VAL A 338 5.74 -29.63 18.95
N LEU A 339 4.60 -30.30 19.07
CA LEU A 339 4.43 -31.57 19.79
C LEU A 339 4.41 -32.77 18.86
N ASN A 340 3.90 -32.64 17.66
CA ASN A 340 3.80 -33.72 16.67
C ASN A 340 3.80 -33.16 15.25
N ILE A 341 4.35 -33.94 14.33
CA ILE A 341 4.24 -33.71 12.90
C ILE A 341 3.90 -35.03 12.22
N SER A 342 2.88 -35.03 11.36
CA SER A 342 2.46 -36.20 10.60
C SER A 342 2.01 -35.78 9.19
N VAL A 343 1.82 -36.78 8.33
CA VAL A 343 1.35 -36.59 6.94
C VAL A 343 0.23 -37.55 6.68
N ILE A 344 -0.84 -37.09 6.06
CA ILE A 344 -1.99 -37.90 5.64
C ILE A 344 -2.22 -37.72 4.14
N TYR A 345 -2.88 -38.68 3.50
CA TYR A 345 -3.04 -38.75 2.05
C TYR A 345 -4.55 -38.91 1.67
N PRO A 346 -5.43 -37.97 2.05
CA PRO A 346 -6.86 -38.13 1.81
C PRO A 346 -7.28 -38.00 0.36
N HIS A 347 -6.53 -37.19 -0.42
CA HIS A 347 -6.89 -36.78 -1.78
C HIS A 347 -6.25 -37.65 -2.87
N GLU A 348 -6.70 -37.43 -4.11
CA GLU A 348 -6.06 -38.07 -5.28
C GLU A 348 -4.55 -37.72 -5.37
N PRO A 349 -3.74 -38.65 -5.81
CA PRO A 349 -4.04 -40.00 -6.34
C PRO A 349 -4.19 -41.09 -5.26
N HIS A 350 -3.97 -40.80 -3.98
CA HIS A 350 -3.89 -41.77 -2.91
C HIS A 350 -5.26 -42.18 -2.34
N ASN A 351 -6.22 -41.29 -2.26
CA ASN A 351 -7.62 -41.50 -1.82
C ASN A 351 -7.79 -42.22 -0.47
N LYS A 352 -6.91 -41.99 0.51
CA LYS A 352 -6.95 -42.63 1.85
C LYS A 352 -7.82 -41.83 2.83
N TRP A 353 -9.09 -41.60 2.49
CA TRP A 353 -9.99 -40.75 3.23
C TRP A 353 -10.25 -41.23 4.65
N GLU A 354 -10.70 -42.50 4.82
CA GLU A 354 -11.03 -43.06 6.12
C GLU A 354 -9.80 -43.28 7.02
N GLU A 355 -8.65 -43.62 6.45
CA GLU A 355 -7.37 -43.69 7.18
C GLU A 355 -7.00 -42.32 7.71
N SER A 356 -7.16 -41.29 6.90
CA SER A 356 -6.87 -39.90 7.25
C SER A 356 -7.80 -39.36 8.35
N LYS A 357 -9.12 -39.67 8.29
CA LYS A 357 -10.07 -39.35 9.35
C LYS A 357 -9.69 -39.98 10.68
N LYS A 358 -9.27 -41.24 10.64
CA LYS A 358 -8.83 -41.95 11.85
C LYS A 358 -7.63 -41.27 12.48
N VAL A 359 -6.62 -40.90 11.69
CA VAL A 359 -5.43 -40.17 12.17
C VAL A 359 -5.84 -38.85 12.82
N LEU A 360 -6.77 -38.08 12.22
CA LEU A 360 -7.23 -36.82 12.79
C LEU A 360 -7.91 -37.05 14.16
N LYS A 361 -8.79 -38.03 14.27
CA LYS A 361 -9.47 -38.36 15.55
C LYS A 361 -8.47 -38.83 16.62
N ASP A 362 -7.47 -39.62 16.25
CA ASP A 362 -6.40 -40.05 17.16
C ASP A 362 -5.57 -38.86 17.66
N LEU A 363 -5.28 -37.87 16.81
CA LEU A 363 -4.59 -36.62 17.19
C LEU A 363 -5.48 -35.76 18.10
N PHE A 364 -6.79 -35.63 17.80
CA PHE A 364 -7.73 -34.88 18.64
C PHE A 364 -7.73 -35.44 20.07
N LYS A 365 -7.83 -36.75 20.19
CA LYS A 365 -7.83 -37.43 21.49
C LYS A 365 -6.49 -37.33 22.22
N LYS A 366 -5.39 -37.63 21.52
CA LYS A 366 -4.04 -37.70 22.14
C LYS A 366 -3.58 -36.35 22.68
N TYR A 367 -3.83 -35.28 21.94
CA TYR A 367 -3.32 -33.94 22.27
C TYR A 367 -4.38 -32.97 22.77
N ASN A 368 -5.62 -33.45 22.94
CA ASN A 368 -6.74 -32.62 23.39
C ASN A 368 -6.92 -31.34 22.54
N ILE A 369 -6.93 -31.48 21.22
CA ILE A 369 -6.99 -30.36 20.26
C ILE A 369 -8.24 -29.48 20.53
N ASP A 370 -8.05 -28.17 20.48
CA ASP A 370 -9.13 -27.17 20.58
C ASP A 370 -9.61 -26.74 19.19
N VAL A 371 -8.65 -26.42 18.30
CA VAL A 371 -8.96 -25.85 16.97
C VAL A 371 -8.05 -26.49 15.91
N VAL A 372 -8.62 -26.76 14.73
CA VAL A 372 -7.88 -27.12 13.52
C VAL A 372 -7.75 -25.85 12.64
N SER A 373 -6.51 -25.42 12.38
CA SER A 373 -6.18 -24.32 11.49
C SER A 373 -5.85 -24.84 10.10
N ILE A 374 -6.70 -24.62 9.11
CA ILE A 374 -6.56 -25.15 7.73
C ILE A 374 -6.06 -24.03 6.82
N GLY A 375 -5.00 -24.27 6.08
CA GLY A 375 -4.52 -23.35 5.05
C GLY A 375 -5.52 -23.18 3.91
N ASN A 376 -5.61 -21.97 3.34
CA ASN A 376 -6.57 -21.63 2.27
C ASN A 376 -6.08 -21.89 0.84
N GLY A 377 -5.02 -22.65 0.66
CA GLY A 377 -4.44 -22.93 -0.66
C GLY A 377 -5.09 -24.10 -1.39
N THR A 378 -4.27 -24.74 -2.23
CA THR A 378 -4.70 -25.89 -3.05
C THR A 378 -5.23 -27.03 -2.18
N ALA A 379 -6.37 -27.64 -2.56
CA ALA A 379 -7.06 -28.70 -1.81
C ALA A 379 -7.63 -28.27 -0.44
N SER A 380 -7.76 -26.96 -0.18
CA SER A 380 -8.30 -26.45 1.10
C SER A 380 -9.73 -26.92 1.35
N ARG A 381 -10.59 -26.88 0.34
CA ARG A 381 -12.00 -27.23 0.48
C ARG A 381 -12.25 -28.71 0.71
N GLU A 382 -11.52 -29.58 0.00
CA GLU A 382 -11.56 -31.00 0.23
C GLU A 382 -11.02 -31.36 1.63
N SER A 383 -9.99 -30.64 2.07
CA SER A 383 -9.43 -30.78 3.42
C SER A 383 -10.39 -30.28 4.49
N GLU A 384 -11.10 -29.16 4.25
CA GLU A 384 -12.17 -28.65 5.12
C GLU A 384 -13.26 -29.72 5.32
N LYS A 385 -13.70 -30.36 4.22
CA LYS A 385 -14.68 -31.45 4.28
C LYS A 385 -14.20 -32.64 5.13
N LEU A 386 -12.95 -33.07 4.95
CA LEU A 386 -12.34 -34.13 5.74
C LEU A 386 -12.34 -33.78 7.24
N VAL A 387 -11.92 -32.57 7.58
CA VAL A 387 -11.83 -32.10 8.97
C VAL A 387 -13.21 -32.00 9.59
N ALA A 388 -14.19 -31.42 8.88
CA ALA A 388 -15.58 -31.31 9.35
C ALA A 388 -16.21 -32.70 9.60
N GLU A 389 -16.00 -33.68 8.70
CA GLU A 389 -16.44 -35.07 8.92
C GLU A 389 -15.75 -35.69 10.15
N ALA A 390 -14.44 -35.52 10.30
CA ALA A 390 -13.71 -36.03 11.46
C ALA A 390 -14.19 -35.41 12.77
N ILE A 391 -14.50 -34.12 12.79
CA ILE A 391 -15.08 -33.40 13.96
C ILE A 391 -16.49 -33.92 14.27
N SER A 392 -17.33 -34.08 13.26
CA SER A 392 -18.71 -34.54 13.44
C SER A 392 -18.78 -35.96 14.04
N GLU A 393 -17.81 -36.83 13.73
CA GLU A 393 -17.67 -38.16 14.27
C GLU A 393 -17.00 -38.23 15.66
N TYR A 394 -16.23 -37.18 16.04
CA TYR A 394 -15.52 -37.12 17.31
C TYR A 394 -16.44 -36.50 18.40
N LYS A 395 -16.78 -37.27 19.44
CA LYS A 395 -17.77 -36.85 20.46
C LYS A 395 -17.14 -36.55 21.83
N ASP A 396 -15.84 -36.79 22.01
CA ASP A 396 -15.19 -36.65 23.32
C ASP A 396 -14.98 -35.16 23.71
N LYS A 397 -14.86 -34.27 22.70
CA LYS A 397 -14.64 -32.83 22.87
C LYS A 397 -15.23 -32.07 21.68
N ASP A 398 -15.70 -30.84 21.93
CA ASP A 398 -16.13 -29.91 20.88
C ASP A 398 -14.90 -29.26 20.21
N VAL A 399 -14.37 -29.92 19.17
CA VAL A 399 -13.29 -29.40 18.35
C VAL A 399 -13.88 -28.46 17.28
N LYS A 400 -13.22 -27.34 17.03
CA LYS A 400 -13.61 -26.38 15.98
C LYS A 400 -12.56 -26.35 14.87
N TYR A 401 -12.88 -25.74 13.74
CA TYR A 401 -11.89 -25.44 12.71
C TYR A 401 -12.05 -24.01 12.18
N VAL A 402 -11.00 -23.52 11.55
CA VAL A 402 -10.96 -22.22 10.88
C VAL A 402 -10.04 -22.29 9.67
N ILE A 403 -10.43 -21.59 8.60
CA ILE A 403 -9.57 -21.40 7.43
C ILE A 403 -8.66 -20.21 7.69
N VAL A 404 -7.35 -20.41 7.56
CA VAL A 404 -6.31 -19.40 7.78
C VAL A 404 -5.56 -19.12 6.48
N SER A 405 -5.23 -17.86 6.24
CA SER A 405 -4.39 -17.50 5.08
C SER A 405 -3.03 -18.19 5.16
N GLU A 406 -2.67 -18.95 4.14
CA GLU A 406 -1.33 -19.55 4.00
C GLU A 406 -0.36 -18.66 3.19
N ALA A 407 -0.80 -17.44 2.80
CA ALA A 407 0.02 -16.52 2.02
C ALA A 407 1.42 -16.35 2.62
N GLY A 408 2.47 -16.55 1.80
CA GLY A 408 3.86 -16.51 2.24
C GLY A 408 4.34 -17.68 3.12
N ALA A 409 3.50 -18.66 3.50
CA ALA A 409 3.93 -19.80 4.32
C ALA A 409 5.00 -20.64 3.63
N SER A 410 4.94 -20.82 2.33
CA SER A 410 5.95 -21.49 1.52
C SER A 410 7.28 -20.71 1.50
N VAL A 411 7.22 -19.38 1.44
CA VAL A 411 8.41 -18.51 1.49
C VAL A 411 9.08 -18.63 2.86
N TYR A 412 8.31 -18.54 3.95
CA TYR A 412 8.83 -18.77 5.30
C TYR A 412 9.47 -20.14 5.43
N SER A 413 8.78 -21.21 5.02
CA SER A 413 9.25 -22.58 5.22
C SER A 413 10.57 -22.89 4.51
N ALA A 414 10.87 -22.17 3.41
CA ALA A 414 12.12 -22.26 2.67
C ALA A 414 13.22 -21.31 3.18
N SER A 415 12.89 -20.37 4.08
CA SER A 415 13.82 -19.34 4.56
C SER A 415 14.90 -19.90 5.48
N GLU A 416 16.04 -19.18 5.56
CA GLU A 416 17.11 -19.49 6.52
C GLU A 416 16.63 -19.46 7.97
N LEU A 417 15.66 -18.59 8.27
CA LEU A 417 15.05 -18.49 9.60
C LEU A 417 14.33 -19.78 9.96
N ALA A 418 13.48 -20.30 9.08
CA ALA A 418 12.76 -21.54 9.31
C ALA A 418 13.68 -22.77 9.38
N ILE A 419 14.78 -22.75 8.62
CA ILE A 419 15.83 -23.78 8.70
C ILE A 419 16.49 -23.76 10.09
N LYS A 420 16.78 -22.59 10.63
CA LYS A 420 17.37 -22.44 11.98
C LYS A 420 16.39 -22.82 13.09
N GLU A 421 15.09 -22.46 12.94
CA GLU A 421 14.05 -22.84 13.91
C GLU A 421 13.79 -24.36 13.92
N PHE A 422 13.85 -25.01 12.75
CA PHE A 422 13.51 -26.42 12.58
C PHE A 422 14.49 -27.12 11.62
N PRO A 423 15.75 -27.35 12.04
CA PRO A 423 16.78 -27.91 11.16
C PRO A 423 16.46 -29.32 10.68
N ASP A 424 15.77 -30.13 11.49
CA ASP A 424 15.45 -31.53 11.21
C ASP A 424 14.18 -31.73 10.37
N LEU A 425 13.46 -30.64 10.03
CA LEU A 425 12.21 -30.73 9.28
C LEU A 425 12.39 -30.32 7.82
N THR A 426 11.63 -30.98 6.95
CA THR A 426 11.55 -30.58 5.52
C THR A 426 10.74 -29.29 5.35
N VAL A 427 10.94 -28.62 4.22
CA VAL A 427 10.23 -27.36 3.87
C VAL A 427 8.71 -27.51 4.06
N GLU A 428 8.13 -28.60 3.54
CA GLU A 428 6.67 -28.80 3.59
C GLU A 428 6.13 -29.01 5.02
N LYS A 429 6.91 -29.60 5.93
CA LYS A 429 6.50 -29.81 7.32
C LYS A 429 6.52 -28.51 8.14
N ARG A 430 7.40 -27.57 7.78
CA ARG A 430 7.47 -26.26 8.43
C ARG A 430 6.26 -25.38 8.11
N SER A 431 5.66 -25.54 6.93
CA SER A 431 4.47 -24.80 6.52
C SER A 431 3.28 -25.05 7.46
N ALA A 432 2.99 -26.31 7.79
CA ALA A 432 1.90 -26.66 8.72
C ALA A 432 2.08 -26.03 10.12
N ILE A 433 3.33 -25.90 10.59
CA ILE A 433 3.64 -25.23 11.85
C ILE A 433 3.29 -23.73 11.75
N SER A 434 3.68 -23.09 10.66
CA SER A 434 3.37 -21.68 10.43
C SER A 434 1.87 -21.43 10.40
N ILE A 435 1.10 -22.28 9.71
CA ILE A 435 -0.37 -22.19 9.65
C ILE A 435 -1.00 -22.29 11.06
N ALA A 436 -0.50 -23.18 11.92
CA ALA A 436 -0.98 -23.28 13.30
C ALA A 436 -0.65 -22.03 14.13
N ARG A 437 0.59 -21.54 14.03
CA ARG A 437 1.07 -20.38 14.79
C ARG A 437 0.40 -19.08 14.35
N ARG A 438 0.00 -18.95 13.09
CA ARG A 438 -0.76 -17.79 12.60
C ARG A 438 -2.10 -17.64 13.30
N LEU A 439 -2.74 -18.72 13.74
CA LEU A 439 -3.93 -18.64 14.53
C LEU A 439 -3.64 -18.22 15.97
N GLN A 440 -2.53 -18.71 16.55
CA GLN A 440 -2.14 -18.35 17.92
C GLN A 440 -1.66 -16.90 18.03
N ASP A 441 -0.83 -16.42 17.12
CA ASP A 441 -0.38 -15.02 17.03
C ASP A 441 0.01 -14.65 15.60
N PRO A 442 -0.92 -14.06 14.82
CA PRO A 442 -0.68 -13.67 13.43
C PRO A 442 0.51 -12.72 13.28
N LEU A 443 0.60 -11.69 14.13
CA LEU A 443 1.68 -10.70 14.08
C LEU A 443 3.06 -11.36 14.23
N SER A 444 3.25 -12.17 15.28
CA SER A 444 4.54 -12.81 15.57
C SER A 444 4.99 -13.78 14.48
N GLU A 445 4.06 -14.36 13.74
CA GLU A 445 4.38 -15.31 12.66
C GLU A 445 4.57 -14.60 11.31
N LEU A 446 3.70 -13.64 10.96
CA LEU A 446 3.75 -12.95 9.67
C LEU A 446 4.98 -12.04 9.52
N VAL A 447 5.46 -11.43 10.60
CA VAL A 447 6.71 -10.62 10.55
C VAL A 447 7.98 -11.42 10.22
N LYS A 448 7.92 -12.75 10.21
CA LYS A 448 9.01 -13.64 9.76
C LYS A 448 9.11 -13.71 8.24
N ILE A 449 8.09 -13.24 7.52
CA ILE A 449 7.96 -13.27 6.07
C ILE A 449 8.23 -11.87 5.55
N ASP A 450 8.90 -11.79 4.42
CA ASP A 450 9.02 -10.53 3.68
C ASP A 450 7.61 -10.04 3.32
N SER A 451 7.26 -8.80 3.71
CA SER A 451 5.93 -8.22 3.57
C SER A 451 5.37 -8.32 2.14
N LYS A 452 6.22 -8.14 1.12
CA LYS A 452 5.86 -8.30 -0.28
C LYS A 452 5.53 -9.74 -0.69
N SER A 453 5.95 -10.73 0.08
CA SER A 453 5.66 -12.15 -0.17
C SER A 453 4.34 -12.60 0.46
N ILE A 454 3.70 -11.74 1.24
CA ILE A 454 2.34 -11.95 1.75
C ILE A 454 1.38 -11.51 0.65
N GLY A 455 0.56 -12.42 0.14
CA GLY A 455 -0.43 -12.11 -0.90
C GLY A 455 -1.59 -11.30 -0.33
N VAL A 456 -1.63 -10.01 -0.62
CA VAL A 456 -2.63 -9.06 -0.11
C VAL A 456 -3.43 -8.36 -1.21
N GLY A 457 -3.17 -8.69 -2.50
CA GLY A 457 -3.93 -8.10 -3.60
C GLY A 457 -3.62 -8.66 -4.97
N GLN A 458 -4.59 -8.55 -5.87
CA GLN A 458 -4.56 -9.16 -7.21
C GLN A 458 -3.46 -8.60 -8.13
N TYR A 459 -3.11 -7.30 -8.00
CA TYR A 459 -2.13 -6.62 -8.85
C TYR A 459 -0.81 -6.33 -8.13
N GLN A 460 -0.52 -7.03 -7.04
CA GLN A 460 0.66 -6.80 -6.21
C GLN A 460 1.99 -6.89 -6.98
N HIS A 461 2.05 -7.72 -8.04
CA HIS A 461 3.25 -7.88 -8.89
C HIS A 461 3.31 -6.91 -10.09
N ASP A 462 2.32 -6.03 -10.25
CA ASP A 462 2.22 -5.08 -11.36
C ASP A 462 2.48 -3.63 -10.97
N VAL A 463 2.67 -3.39 -9.67
CA VAL A 463 2.99 -2.07 -9.11
C VAL A 463 4.50 -1.89 -8.93
N ASN A 464 4.94 -0.67 -8.66
CA ASN A 464 6.34 -0.38 -8.37
C ASN A 464 6.80 -1.11 -7.11
N GLU A 465 7.74 -2.06 -7.25
CA GLU A 465 8.22 -2.92 -6.19
C GLU A 465 8.79 -2.12 -5.00
N LYS A 466 9.55 -1.05 -5.26
CA LYS A 466 10.15 -0.23 -4.21
C LYS A 466 9.09 0.51 -3.39
N LYS A 467 8.11 1.15 -4.07
CA LYS A 467 7.00 1.83 -3.39
C LYS A 467 6.16 0.84 -2.58
N LEU A 468 5.95 -0.36 -3.11
CA LEU A 468 5.24 -1.43 -2.41
C LEU A 468 5.99 -1.84 -1.14
N ASP A 469 7.29 -2.15 -1.24
CA ASP A 469 8.12 -2.57 -0.11
C ASP A 469 8.11 -1.51 0.99
N GLU A 470 8.35 -0.24 0.64
CA GLU A 470 8.36 0.88 1.60
C GLU A 470 7.00 1.04 2.30
N SER A 471 5.89 0.87 1.57
CA SER A 471 4.55 0.99 2.13
C SER A 471 4.20 -0.19 3.05
N LEU A 472 4.47 -1.43 2.62
CA LEU A 472 4.16 -2.61 3.42
C LEU A 472 5.05 -2.70 4.67
N ASP A 473 6.34 -2.36 4.56
CA ASP A 473 7.25 -2.29 5.73
C ASP A 473 6.81 -1.21 6.74
N PHE A 474 6.30 -0.07 6.25
CA PHE A 474 5.71 0.95 7.11
C PHE A 474 4.48 0.40 7.87
N VAL A 475 3.57 -0.29 7.19
CA VAL A 475 2.39 -0.90 7.80
C VAL A 475 2.78 -1.91 8.87
N VAL A 476 3.72 -2.82 8.57
CA VAL A 476 4.21 -3.80 9.57
C VAL A 476 4.81 -3.08 10.78
N SER A 477 5.63 -2.06 10.55
CA SER A 477 6.23 -1.27 11.63
C SER A 477 5.15 -0.57 12.48
N LYS A 478 4.16 0.05 11.87
CA LYS A 478 3.00 0.67 12.54
C LYS A 478 2.28 -0.35 13.43
N CYS A 479 1.95 -1.54 12.90
CA CYS A 479 1.29 -2.60 13.66
C CYS A 479 2.12 -3.08 14.85
N VAL A 480 3.41 -3.37 14.64
CA VAL A 480 4.33 -3.83 15.70
C VAL A 480 4.44 -2.80 16.83
N ASN A 481 4.57 -1.52 16.50
CA ASN A 481 4.71 -0.46 17.50
C ASN A 481 3.38 -0.16 18.23
N ASN A 482 2.22 -0.32 17.55
CA ASN A 482 0.92 -0.15 18.19
C ASN A 482 0.59 -1.29 19.16
N VAL A 483 0.90 -2.53 18.81
CA VAL A 483 0.72 -3.70 19.70
C VAL A 483 1.73 -3.66 20.84
N GLY A 484 2.96 -3.25 20.57
CA GLY A 484 4.09 -3.32 21.52
C GLY A 484 4.70 -4.72 21.60
N VAL A 485 5.96 -4.79 21.98
CA VAL A 485 6.77 -6.01 21.88
C VAL A 485 7.30 -6.43 23.24
N ASN A 486 7.02 -7.67 23.67
CA ASN A 486 7.64 -8.21 24.88
C ASN A 486 9.12 -8.54 24.60
N ILE A 487 10.03 -7.79 25.24
CA ILE A 487 11.46 -7.87 24.98
C ILE A 487 12.06 -9.24 25.33
N ASN A 488 11.43 -9.98 26.26
CA ASN A 488 11.92 -11.28 26.70
C ASN A 488 11.58 -12.41 25.76
N THR A 489 10.52 -12.28 24.94
CA THR A 489 10.06 -13.31 24.00
C THR A 489 10.26 -12.92 22.53
N ALA A 490 10.56 -11.65 22.28
CA ALA A 490 10.69 -11.12 20.94
C ALA A 490 11.77 -11.83 20.11
N SER A 491 11.42 -12.21 18.89
CA SER A 491 12.35 -12.69 17.87
C SER A 491 13.07 -11.52 17.20
N THR A 492 14.19 -11.82 16.52
CA THR A 492 14.88 -10.83 15.67
C THR A 492 13.95 -10.23 14.62
N SER A 493 13.04 -11.05 14.08
CA SER A 493 12.11 -10.64 13.03
C SER A 493 11.15 -9.54 13.49
N ILE A 494 10.60 -9.65 14.70
CA ILE A 494 9.70 -8.61 15.23
C ILE A 494 10.46 -7.38 15.72
N LEU A 495 11.64 -7.58 16.33
CA LEU A 495 12.49 -6.47 16.79
C LEU A 495 12.95 -5.56 15.64
N LYS A 496 13.09 -6.09 14.41
CA LYS A 496 13.42 -5.33 13.20
C LYS A 496 12.44 -4.16 12.97
N TYR A 497 11.18 -4.34 13.34
CA TYR A 497 10.11 -3.37 13.12
C TYR A 497 9.85 -2.45 14.32
N VAL A 498 10.55 -2.67 15.44
CA VAL A 498 10.46 -1.75 16.58
C VAL A 498 11.15 -0.43 16.24
N SER A 499 10.41 0.65 16.36
CA SER A 499 10.87 2.01 16.06
C SER A 499 12.16 2.35 16.80
N GLY A 500 13.11 2.94 16.09
CA GLY A 500 14.39 3.38 16.66
C GLY A 500 15.44 2.29 16.86
N LEU A 501 15.12 0.99 16.71
CA LEU A 501 16.10 -0.08 16.75
C LEU A 501 16.88 -0.20 15.45
N THR A 502 18.16 -0.54 15.56
CA THR A 502 19.05 -0.90 14.45
C THR A 502 19.46 -2.37 14.58
N LYS A 503 19.99 -2.96 13.52
CA LYS A 503 20.52 -4.34 13.57
C LYS A 503 21.48 -4.54 14.75
N THR A 504 22.41 -3.61 14.95
CA THR A 504 23.38 -3.67 16.05
C THR A 504 22.72 -3.62 17.43
N SER A 505 21.68 -2.78 17.60
CA SER A 505 20.96 -2.71 18.87
C SER A 505 20.13 -3.95 19.15
N MET A 506 19.51 -4.54 18.11
CA MET A 506 18.78 -5.82 18.21
C MET A 506 19.71 -6.97 18.65
N ASP A 507 20.87 -7.11 17.99
CA ASP A 507 21.86 -8.13 18.31
C ASP A 507 22.36 -7.99 19.76
N LYS A 508 22.53 -6.75 20.24
CA LYS A 508 22.90 -6.47 21.65
C LYS A 508 21.78 -6.86 22.63
N ILE A 509 20.51 -6.59 22.32
CA ILE A 509 19.38 -7.00 23.17
C ILE A 509 19.35 -8.52 23.31
N ILE A 510 19.45 -9.23 22.18
CA ILE A 510 19.44 -10.70 22.15
C ILE A 510 20.63 -11.25 22.93
N GLY A 511 21.84 -10.78 22.63
CA GLY A 511 23.05 -11.21 23.32
C GLY A 511 23.03 -10.90 24.83
N TYR A 512 22.42 -9.78 25.24
CA TYR A 512 22.23 -9.46 26.65
C TYR A 512 21.30 -10.47 27.33
N ARG A 513 20.17 -10.80 26.68
CA ARG A 513 19.20 -11.78 27.15
C ARG A 513 19.80 -13.19 27.25
N GLU A 514 20.57 -13.59 26.25
CA GLU A 514 21.26 -14.90 26.26
C GLU A 514 22.31 -15.01 27.39
N LYS A 515 23.03 -13.93 27.66
CA LYS A 515 24.09 -13.90 28.67
C LYS A 515 23.57 -13.75 30.08
N ASN A 516 22.58 -12.88 30.31
CA ASN A 516 22.12 -12.46 31.66
C ASN A 516 20.77 -13.08 32.03
N GLY A 517 20.13 -13.79 31.13
CA GLY A 517 18.78 -14.32 31.29
C GLY A 517 17.71 -13.27 31.05
N ARG A 518 16.62 -13.36 31.80
CA ARG A 518 15.45 -12.48 31.66
C ARG A 518 15.81 -11.03 32.00
N ILE A 519 15.34 -10.11 31.19
CA ILE A 519 15.35 -8.67 31.43
C ILE A 519 14.18 -8.35 32.37
N ASN A 520 14.45 -7.74 33.55
CA ASN A 520 13.44 -7.48 34.56
C ASN A 520 12.98 -6.02 34.60
N SER A 521 13.70 -5.11 33.94
CA SER A 521 13.29 -3.72 33.82
C SER A 521 13.82 -3.09 32.51
N ARG A 522 13.11 -2.08 32.01
CA ARG A 522 13.55 -1.27 30.85
C ARG A 522 14.89 -0.57 31.12
N ASP A 523 15.13 -0.14 32.36
CA ASP A 523 16.34 0.54 32.80
C ASP A 523 17.61 -0.29 32.63
N GLU A 524 17.53 -1.62 32.69
CA GLU A 524 18.68 -2.50 32.49
C GLU A 524 19.35 -2.30 31.12
N LEU A 525 18.58 -1.92 30.10
CA LEU A 525 19.10 -1.71 28.74
C LEU A 525 20.00 -0.48 28.62
N VAL A 526 19.76 0.56 29.44
CA VAL A 526 20.63 1.74 29.49
C VAL A 526 21.78 1.51 30.48
N LYS A 527 21.48 1.06 31.70
CA LYS A 527 22.48 0.80 32.72
C LYS A 527 23.51 -0.24 32.30
N GLY A 528 23.06 -1.28 31.58
CA GLY A 528 23.92 -2.30 30.99
C GLY A 528 24.61 -1.87 29.68
N LYS A 529 24.44 -0.62 29.23
CA LYS A 529 24.98 -0.07 27.96
C LYS A 529 24.61 -0.91 26.72
N VAL A 530 23.45 -1.55 26.76
CA VAL A 530 22.90 -2.33 25.66
C VAL A 530 22.45 -1.39 24.55
N LEU A 531 21.71 -0.33 24.93
CA LEU A 531 21.23 0.71 24.04
C LEU A 531 21.90 2.06 24.36
N THR A 532 22.13 2.85 23.31
CA THR A 532 22.53 4.26 23.47
C THR A 532 21.32 5.10 23.93
N PRO A 533 21.52 6.25 24.58
CA PRO A 533 20.41 7.09 25.05
C PRO A 533 19.40 7.44 23.96
N LYS A 534 19.84 7.80 22.75
CA LYS A 534 18.96 8.14 21.63
C LYS A 534 18.15 6.93 21.13
N VAL A 535 18.78 5.76 21.00
CA VAL A 535 18.08 4.52 20.59
C VAL A 535 17.09 4.10 21.67
N TYR A 536 17.47 4.20 22.94
CA TYR A 536 16.59 3.91 24.07
C TYR A 536 15.35 4.81 24.04
N GLU A 537 15.54 6.14 23.95
CA GLU A 537 14.45 7.10 23.85
C GLU A 537 13.47 6.73 22.73
N GLN A 538 13.97 6.44 21.53
CA GLN A 538 13.11 6.17 20.37
C GLN A 538 12.41 4.82 20.39
N SER A 539 12.92 3.83 21.14
CA SER A 539 12.43 2.44 21.05
C SER A 539 11.74 1.93 22.32
N ILE A 540 12.12 2.43 23.50
CA ILE A 540 11.76 1.77 24.77
C ILE A 540 10.26 1.77 25.06
N GLY A 541 9.55 2.80 24.63
CA GLY A 541 8.09 2.88 24.82
C GLY A 541 7.32 1.80 24.07
N PHE A 542 7.90 1.23 23.01
CA PHE A 542 7.33 0.14 22.21
C PHE A 542 7.74 -1.25 22.70
N MET A 543 8.68 -1.33 23.65
CA MET A 543 9.14 -2.58 24.24
C MET A 543 8.59 -2.74 25.65
N ARG A 544 7.96 -3.88 25.93
CA ARG A 544 7.35 -4.20 27.23
C ARG A 544 8.18 -5.24 27.98
N VAL A 545 8.22 -5.12 29.30
CA VAL A 545 8.81 -6.11 30.21
C VAL A 545 7.68 -6.70 31.06
N ILE A 546 7.06 -7.77 30.56
CA ILE A 546 5.95 -8.43 31.26
C ILE A 546 6.47 -9.16 32.50
N ASP A 547 5.76 -9.15 33.61
CA ASP A 547 6.15 -9.69 34.93
C ASP A 547 7.55 -9.22 35.40
N GLY A 548 7.87 -7.96 35.12
CA GLY A 548 9.11 -7.32 35.53
C GLY A 548 9.05 -6.71 36.94
N ASN A 549 10.10 -5.98 37.31
CA ASN A 549 10.19 -5.31 38.62
C ASN A 549 9.31 -4.05 38.73
N ASN A 550 8.87 -3.49 37.61
CA ASN A 550 8.09 -2.26 37.55
C ASN A 550 6.88 -2.46 36.64
N ILE A 551 5.67 -2.36 37.18
CA ILE A 551 4.42 -2.51 36.45
C ILE A 551 4.30 -1.48 35.29
N MET A 552 4.94 -0.31 35.41
CA MET A 552 4.94 0.67 34.31
C MET A 552 5.65 0.15 33.07
N ASP A 553 6.63 -0.76 33.22
CA ASP A 553 7.37 -1.38 32.12
C ASP A 553 6.50 -2.36 31.32
N GLU A 554 5.37 -2.82 31.85
CA GLU A 554 4.38 -3.63 31.14
C GLU A 554 3.47 -2.78 30.24
N THR A 555 3.42 -1.47 30.48
CA THR A 555 2.57 -0.52 29.77
C THR A 555 3.25 0.09 28.55
N SER A 556 2.51 0.82 27.75
CA SER A 556 3.06 1.68 26.70
C SER A 556 3.43 3.10 27.19
N ILE A 557 3.40 3.37 28.50
CA ILE A 557 3.89 4.64 29.06
C ILE A 557 5.39 4.73 28.80
N HIS A 558 5.83 5.84 28.24
CA HIS A 558 7.25 6.09 28.05
C HIS A 558 7.95 6.37 29.40
N PRO A 559 9.19 5.91 29.65
CA PRO A 559 9.88 6.13 30.92
C PRO A 559 9.99 7.61 31.31
N GLU A 560 10.08 8.53 30.38
CA GLU A 560 10.07 9.98 30.67
C GLU A 560 8.80 10.44 31.39
N SER A 561 7.69 9.73 31.26
CA SER A 561 6.39 10.03 31.86
C SER A 561 6.13 9.25 33.17
N TYR A 562 7.04 8.41 33.62
CA TYR A 562 6.86 7.61 34.87
C TYR A 562 6.68 8.48 36.10
N ALA A 563 7.44 9.58 36.21
CA ALA A 563 7.29 10.52 37.31
C ALA A 563 5.90 11.14 37.38
N VAL A 564 5.33 11.47 36.18
CA VAL A 564 3.98 12.02 36.09
C VAL A 564 2.93 10.98 36.46
N ALA A 565 3.07 9.74 35.97
CA ALA A 565 2.17 8.64 36.29
C ALA A 565 2.17 8.31 37.78
N SER A 566 3.37 8.27 38.42
CA SER A 566 3.51 8.04 39.85
C SER A 566 2.86 9.14 40.66
N LYS A 567 3.10 10.41 40.32
CA LYS A 567 2.50 11.57 41.00
C LYS A 567 0.97 11.60 40.83
N LEU A 568 0.44 11.20 39.67
CA LEU A 568 -1.00 11.06 39.48
C LEU A 568 -1.57 10.03 40.47
N LEU A 569 -0.94 8.85 40.59
CA LEU A 569 -1.37 7.80 41.49
C LEU A 569 -1.33 8.27 42.95
N GLU A 570 -0.25 8.92 43.38
CA GLU A 570 -0.12 9.50 44.73
C GLU A 570 -1.20 10.53 45.04
N ASP A 571 -1.47 11.44 44.09
CA ASP A 571 -2.47 12.50 44.24
C ASP A 571 -3.90 11.95 44.43
N ILE A 572 -4.20 10.78 43.87
CA ILE A 572 -5.50 10.13 44.00
C ILE A 572 -5.53 9.06 45.11
N GLY A 573 -4.43 8.88 45.84
CA GLY A 573 -4.33 7.98 46.99
C GLY A 573 -4.05 6.52 46.65
N TYR A 574 -3.40 6.24 45.50
CA TYR A 574 -3.07 4.90 45.02
C TYR A 574 -1.57 4.73 44.78
N THR A 575 -1.16 3.52 44.48
CA THR A 575 0.23 3.14 44.24
C THR A 575 0.36 2.32 42.96
N ALA A 576 1.60 2.08 42.49
CA ALA A 576 1.87 1.19 41.34
C ALA A 576 1.28 -0.23 41.50
N LYS A 577 1.07 -0.70 42.76
CA LYS A 577 0.46 -2.02 43.02
C LYS A 577 -1.03 -2.08 42.71
N ASP A 578 -1.65 -0.94 42.49
CA ASP A 578 -3.11 -0.83 42.21
C ASP A 578 -3.40 -0.70 40.72
N VAL A 579 -2.37 -0.56 39.88
CA VAL A 579 -2.48 -0.47 38.43
C VAL A 579 -3.25 -1.69 37.86
N GLY A 580 -4.24 -1.44 37.05
CA GLY A 580 -5.11 -2.45 36.44
C GLY A 580 -6.24 -2.97 37.35
N LYS A 581 -6.29 -2.58 38.64
CA LYS A 581 -7.38 -2.99 39.54
C LYS A 581 -8.63 -2.15 39.29
N GLU A 582 -9.79 -2.77 39.44
CA GLU A 582 -11.10 -2.14 39.21
C GLU A 582 -11.33 -0.88 40.07
N VAL A 583 -10.81 -0.87 41.31
CA VAL A 583 -10.92 0.28 42.23
C VAL A 583 -10.19 1.50 41.66
N LEU A 584 -8.98 1.32 41.10
CA LEU A 584 -8.24 2.38 40.44
C LEU A 584 -8.92 2.81 39.13
N VAL A 585 -9.43 1.85 38.34
CA VAL A 585 -10.12 2.15 37.07
C VAL A 585 -11.29 3.11 37.31
N ARG A 586 -12.18 2.78 38.28
CA ARG A 586 -13.32 3.65 38.65
C ARG A 586 -12.86 5.05 39.12
N ARG A 587 -11.75 5.13 39.83
CA ARG A 587 -11.21 6.43 40.28
C ARG A 587 -10.66 7.26 39.12
N LEU A 588 -9.97 6.61 38.18
CA LEU A 588 -9.44 7.23 36.99
C LEU A 588 -10.52 7.70 36.00
N ASP A 589 -11.70 7.04 35.97
CA ASP A 589 -12.84 7.49 35.16
C ASP A 589 -13.40 8.83 35.60
N GLY A 590 -13.26 9.17 36.87
CA GLY A 590 -13.73 10.42 37.46
C GLY A 590 -12.71 11.58 37.41
N ILE A 591 -11.58 11.45 36.72
CA ILE A 591 -10.54 12.49 36.65
C ILE A 591 -10.93 13.56 35.64
N ASN A 592 -10.84 14.83 36.06
CA ASN A 592 -10.93 15.98 35.15
C ASN A 592 -9.58 16.22 34.48
N LEU A 593 -9.49 15.92 33.20
CA LEU A 593 -8.25 16.04 32.41
C LEU A 593 -7.70 17.47 32.40
N ASP A 594 -8.54 18.50 32.34
CA ASP A 594 -8.12 19.90 32.32
C ASP A 594 -7.46 20.36 33.63
N GLU A 595 -7.99 19.87 34.74
CA GLU A 595 -7.49 20.19 36.08
C GLU A 595 -6.15 19.48 36.33
N TYR A 596 -6.13 18.16 36.07
CA TYR A 596 -4.93 17.34 36.36
C TYR A 596 -3.78 17.62 35.40
N SER A 597 -4.07 17.96 34.11
CA SER A 597 -3.05 18.38 33.16
C SER A 597 -2.29 19.63 33.68
N LYS A 598 -3.00 20.64 34.18
CA LYS A 598 -2.39 21.83 34.79
C LYS A 598 -1.65 21.50 36.10
N LYS A 599 -2.25 20.66 36.94
CA LYS A 599 -1.66 20.27 38.23
C LYS A 599 -0.35 19.49 38.07
N LEU A 600 -0.28 18.61 37.09
CA LEU A 600 0.88 17.75 36.84
C LEU A 600 1.89 18.39 35.88
N GLY A 601 1.51 19.51 35.23
CA GLY A 601 2.37 20.21 34.26
C GLY A 601 2.62 19.44 33.00
N VAL A 602 1.62 18.66 32.54
CA VAL A 602 1.69 17.88 31.30
C VAL A 602 0.52 18.21 30.37
N ASP A 603 0.65 17.97 29.08
CA ASP A 603 -0.44 18.15 28.14
C ASP A 603 -1.54 17.08 28.32
N LYS A 604 -2.72 17.36 27.76
CA LYS A 604 -3.88 16.47 27.91
C LYS A 604 -3.71 15.12 27.19
N TYR A 605 -3.05 15.10 26.05
CA TYR A 605 -2.85 13.86 25.28
C TYR A 605 -1.99 12.87 26.06
N THR A 606 -0.86 13.36 26.61
CA THR A 606 0.02 12.55 27.46
C THR A 606 -0.71 12.06 28.72
N LEU A 607 -1.49 12.93 29.37
CA LEU A 607 -2.26 12.53 30.55
C LEU A 607 -3.33 11.48 30.23
N GLU A 608 -4.03 11.63 29.13
CA GLU A 608 -5.04 10.67 28.67
C GLU A 608 -4.41 9.30 28.38
N ASP A 609 -3.27 9.28 27.68
CA ASP A 609 -2.55 8.05 27.39
C ASP A 609 -2.04 7.37 28.68
N ILE A 610 -1.52 8.13 29.64
CA ILE A 610 -1.13 7.60 30.96
C ILE A 610 -2.35 6.96 31.65
N ILE A 611 -3.48 7.64 31.72
CA ILE A 611 -4.70 7.13 32.34
C ILE A 611 -5.18 5.84 31.68
N LYS A 612 -5.21 5.79 30.35
CA LYS A 612 -5.57 4.56 29.61
C LYS A 612 -4.66 3.39 29.97
N CYS A 613 -3.36 3.63 30.01
CA CYS A 613 -2.37 2.61 30.36
C CYS A 613 -2.47 2.15 31.83
N LEU A 614 -2.75 3.04 32.77
CA LEU A 614 -2.95 2.69 34.17
C LEU A 614 -4.22 1.87 34.42
N LYS A 615 -5.26 2.09 33.61
CA LYS A 615 -6.48 1.30 33.63
C LYS A 615 -6.26 -0.12 33.13
N GLN A 616 -5.50 -0.28 32.05
CA GLN A 616 -5.27 -1.55 31.37
C GLN A 616 -3.79 -1.70 30.98
N PRO A 617 -2.92 -2.09 31.92
CA PRO A 617 -1.46 -2.11 31.69
C PRO A 617 -1.04 -3.07 30.57
N ASN A 618 -1.67 -4.25 30.50
CA ASN A 618 -1.35 -5.31 29.55
C ASN A 618 -2.31 -5.38 28.35
N ARG A 619 -3.05 -4.29 28.06
CA ARG A 619 -3.95 -4.27 26.94
C ARG A 619 -3.20 -4.55 25.63
N ASP A 620 -3.69 -5.51 24.89
CA ASP A 620 -3.31 -5.74 23.49
C ASP A 620 -4.17 -4.84 22.61
N PHE A 621 -3.57 -4.10 21.69
CA PHE A 621 -4.29 -3.25 20.74
C PHE A 621 -5.30 -4.06 19.91
N ARG A 622 -5.00 -5.34 19.67
CA ARG A 622 -5.83 -6.27 18.90
C ARG A 622 -7.08 -6.76 19.63
N ASP A 623 -7.20 -6.51 20.94
CA ASP A 623 -8.40 -6.93 21.70
C ASP A 623 -9.67 -6.17 21.28
N ASP A 624 -9.53 -5.06 20.56
CA ASP A 624 -10.65 -4.26 20.03
C ASP A 624 -11.21 -4.83 18.71
N PHE A 625 -10.51 -5.77 18.08
CA PHE A 625 -10.94 -6.40 16.83
C PHE A 625 -11.70 -7.70 17.09
N GLU A 626 -12.56 -8.07 16.15
CA GLU A 626 -13.33 -9.30 16.26
C GLU A 626 -12.46 -10.54 16.05
N LYS A 627 -12.67 -11.56 16.90
CA LYS A 627 -11.95 -12.83 16.79
C LYS A 627 -12.44 -13.63 15.58
N PRO A 628 -11.57 -14.46 14.95
CA PRO A 628 -11.97 -15.32 13.84
C PRO A 628 -13.17 -16.22 14.19
N ILE A 629 -14.11 -16.37 13.25
CA ILE A 629 -15.26 -17.25 13.41
C ILE A 629 -14.80 -18.70 13.34
N LEU A 630 -15.05 -19.45 14.40
CA LEU A 630 -14.79 -20.89 14.46
C LEU A 630 -16.00 -21.66 13.94
N LYS A 631 -15.76 -22.62 13.03
CA LYS A 631 -16.76 -23.45 12.36
C LYS A 631 -16.78 -24.88 12.90
N SER A 632 -17.95 -25.55 12.85
CA SER A 632 -18.08 -26.98 13.09
C SER A 632 -18.61 -27.76 11.89
N ASP A 633 -19.32 -27.10 10.99
CA ASP A 633 -19.97 -27.69 9.83
C ASP A 633 -19.77 -26.86 8.56
N ILE A 634 -19.93 -27.47 7.39
CA ILE A 634 -19.85 -26.81 6.09
C ILE A 634 -21.23 -26.40 5.62
N LEU A 635 -21.36 -25.14 5.24
CA LEU A 635 -22.56 -24.62 4.60
C LEU A 635 -22.59 -25.04 3.11
N LYS A 636 -23.76 -25.52 2.64
CA LYS A 636 -23.94 -25.85 1.23
C LYS A 636 -24.77 -24.78 0.52
N ILE A 637 -24.47 -24.55 -0.77
CA ILE A 637 -25.18 -23.53 -1.55
C ILE A 637 -26.68 -23.82 -1.68
N GLU A 638 -27.08 -25.12 -1.66
CA GLU A 638 -28.46 -25.57 -1.71
C GLU A 638 -29.24 -25.25 -0.42
N ASP A 639 -28.54 -25.02 0.69
CA ASP A 639 -29.13 -24.69 2.00
C ASP A 639 -29.44 -23.18 2.08
N LEU A 640 -28.91 -22.36 1.15
CA LEU A 640 -29.12 -20.92 1.15
C LEU A 640 -30.51 -20.56 0.58
N LYS A 641 -31.03 -19.44 1.07
CA LYS A 641 -32.24 -18.79 0.54
C LYS A 641 -31.97 -17.29 0.39
N GLU A 642 -32.53 -16.69 -0.66
CA GLU A 642 -32.49 -15.25 -0.81
C GLU A 642 -33.09 -14.54 0.41
N GLY A 643 -32.41 -13.50 0.90
CA GLY A 643 -32.75 -12.81 2.15
C GLY A 643 -32.24 -13.48 3.43
N MET A 644 -31.61 -14.66 3.35
CA MET A 644 -31.04 -15.32 4.53
C MET A 644 -29.89 -14.48 5.12
N GLU A 645 -29.95 -14.29 6.44
CA GLU A 645 -28.89 -13.61 7.21
C GLU A 645 -27.78 -14.59 7.55
N LEU A 646 -26.56 -14.19 7.32
CA LEU A 646 -25.35 -14.98 7.55
C LEU A 646 -24.27 -14.10 8.17
N PHE A 647 -23.33 -14.72 8.87
CA PHE A 647 -22.07 -14.10 9.24
C PHE A 647 -20.98 -14.57 8.31
N GLY A 648 -20.14 -13.64 7.85
CA GLY A 648 -19.02 -13.96 6.97
C GLY A 648 -17.78 -13.16 7.34
N THR A 649 -16.62 -13.67 6.92
CA THR A 649 -15.34 -12.97 7.10
C THR A 649 -14.91 -12.38 5.77
N VAL A 650 -14.59 -11.09 5.74
CA VAL A 650 -14.05 -10.41 4.54
C VAL A 650 -12.66 -10.97 4.24
N ARG A 651 -12.50 -11.58 3.06
CA ARG A 651 -11.24 -12.19 2.62
C ARG A 651 -10.41 -11.28 1.73
N ASN A 652 -11.09 -10.48 0.94
CA ASN A 652 -10.42 -9.56 0.02
C ASN A 652 -11.32 -8.34 -0.25
N VAL A 653 -10.70 -7.17 -0.36
CA VAL A 653 -11.36 -5.91 -0.72
C VAL A 653 -10.77 -5.42 -2.04
N VAL A 654 -11.65 -5.15 -3.00
CA VAL A 654 -11.29 -4.69 -4.35
C VAL A 654 -12.13 -3.48 -4.72
N ASP A 655 -11.73 -2.69 -5.72
CA ASP A 655 -12.41 -1.44 -6.10
C ASP A 655 -13.92 -1.56 -6.37
N PHE A 656 -14.37 -2.73 -6.80
CA PHE A 656 -15.77 -2.97 -7.14
C PHE A 656 -16.58 -3.68 -6.04
N GLY A 657 -15.95 -4.02 -4.91
CA GLY A 657 -16.65 -4.69 -3.80
C GLY A 657 -15.73 -5.44 -2.84
N ALA A 658 -16.31 -6.36 -2.08
CA ALA A 658 -15.58 -7.22 -1.15
C ALA A 658 -15.95 -8.69 -1.35
N PHE A 659 -14.99 -9.58 -1.21
CA PHE A 659 -15.19 -11.03 -1.18
C PHE A 659 -15.29 -11.49 0.27
N VAL A 660 -16.36 -12.19 0.56
CA VAL A 660 -16.73 -12.61 1.92
C VAL A 660 -16.85 -14.13 1.98
N ASP A 661 -16.08 -14.76 2.87
CA ASP A 661 -16.19 -16.18 3.19
C ASP A 661 -17.39 -16.40 4.15
N ILE A 662 -18.45 -16.97 3.64
CA ILE A 662 -19.63 -17.40 4.41
C ILE A 662 -19.64 -18.90 4.69
N GLY A 663 -18.56 -19.60 4.40
CA GLY A 663 -18.44 -21.06 4.58
C GLY A 663 -18.82 -21.88 3.35
N LEU A 664 -18.99 -21.25 2.19
CA LEU A 664 -19.17 -21.92 0.89
C LEU A 664 -17.84 -22.28 0.23
N HIS A 665 -17.92 -23.00 -0.90
CA HIS A 665 -16.72 -23.36 -1.69
C HIS A 665 -15.99 -22.12 -2.20
N ASP A 666 -16.70 -21.13 -2.74
CA ASP A 666 -16.14 -19.89 -3.26
C ASP A 666 -16.57 -18.73 -2.37
N ASP A 667 -15.69 -17.75 -2.21
CA ASP A 667 -16.02 -16.52 -1.50
C ASP A 667 -17.11 -15.79 -2.26
N ALA A 668 -18.13 -15.32 -1.54
CA ALA A 668 -19.26 -14.63 -2.11
C ALA A 668 -18.94 -13.13 -2.29
N LEU A 669 -19.43 -12.54 -3.38
CA LEU A 669 -19.18 -11.13 -3.69
C LEU A 669 -20.25 -10.24 -3.07
N VAL A 670 -19.83 -9.23 -2.32
CA VAL A 670 -20.62 -8.04 -1.99
C VAL A 670 -20.19 -6.92 -2.94
N HIS A 671 -21.05 -6.53 -3.86
CA HIS A 671 -20.74 -5.42 -4.78
C HIS A 671 -20.68 -4.08 -3.99
N ILE A 672 -19.86 -3.11 -4.43
CA ILE A 672 -19.71 -1.81 -3.77
C ILE A 672 -21.04 -1.11 -3.47
N SER A 673 -22.02 -1.21 -4.34
CA SER A 673 -23.37 -0.65 -4.15
C SER A 673 -24.22 -1.39 -3.09
N LYS A 674 -23.72 -2.51 -2.55
CA LYS A 674 -24.39 -3.36 -1.56
C LYS A 674 -23.67 -3.42 -0.22
N LEU A 675 -22.58 -2.65 -0.08
CA LEU A 675 -21.85 -2.50 1.17
C LEU A 675 -22.56 -1.55 2.13
N THR A 676 -23.15 -0.48 1.59
CA THR A 676 -23.87 0.53 2.36
C THR A 676 -24.91 1.22 1.49
N ASP A 677 -25.91 1.86 2.11
CA ASP A 677 -26.90 2.72 1.47
C ASP A 677 -26.36 4.10 1.08
N LYS A 678 -25.18 4.47 1.59
CA LYS A 678 -24.51 5.75 1.29
C LYS A 678 -23.57 5.59 0.09
N TYR A 679 -23.37 6.70 -0.63
CA TYR A 679 -22.36 6.71 -1.68
C TYR A 679 -20.96 6.65 -1.06
N ILE A 680 -20.17 5.69 -1.49
CA ILE A 680 -18.76 5.52 -1.12
C ILE A 680 -17.89 5.55 -2.39
N LYS A 681 -16.68 5.99 -2.25
CA LYS A 681 -15.72 6.00 -3.37
C LYS A 681 -14.99 4.67 -3.49
N HIS A 682 -14.72 4.04 -2.35
CA HIS A 682 -13.99 2.78 -2.29
C HIS A 682 -14.62 1.85 -1.21
N PRO A 683 -14.65 0.53 -1.44
CA PRO A 683 -15.16 -0.45 -0.48
C PRO A 683 -14.48 -0.44 0.89
N SER A 684 -13.19 -0.09 0.98
CA SER A 684 -12.45 0.02 2.25
C SER A 684 -12.97 1.11 3.18
N GLU A 685 -13.83 2.02 2.70
CA GLU A 685 -14.53 2.98 3.57
C GLU A 685 -15.58 2.29 4.47
N VAL A 686 -15.94 1.05 4.19
CA VAL A 686 -17.02 0.31 4.88
C VAL A 686 -16.51 -0.99 5.49
N VAL A 687 -15.65 -1.73 4.77
CA VAL A 687 -15.17 -3.04 5.21
C VAL A 687 -13.68 -3.21 4.96
N ALA A 688 -13.01 -3.97 5.82
CA ALA A 688 -11.62 -4.31 5.73
C ALA A 688 -11.40 -5.83 5.72
N VAL A 689 -10.24 -6.29 5.22
CA VAL A 689 -9.90 -7.73 5.24
C VAL A 689 -9.80 -8.21 6.69
N GLY A 690 -10.49 -9.31 7.00
CA GLY A 690 -10.59 -9.86 8.34
C GLY A 690 -11.84 -9.44 9.09
N ASP A 691 -12.57 -8.43 8.64
CA ASP A 691 -13.83 -8.02 9.28
C ASP A 691 -14.86 -9.16 9.26
N ILE A 692 -15.56 -9.31 10.37
CA ILE A 692 -16.74 -10.16 10.48
C ILE A 692 -17.95 -9.30 10.18
N VAL A 693 -18.66 -9.65 9.12
CA VAL A 693 -19.80 -8.87 8.65
C VAL A 693 -21.08 -9.69 8.69
N THR A 694 -22.18 -9.06 9.12
CA THR A 694 -23.50 -9.60 8.88
C THR A 694 -23.89 -9.32 7.45
N CYS A 695 -24.17 -10.36 6.68
CA CYS A 695 -24.52 -10.26 5.27
C CYS A 695 -25.82 -11.00 4.98
N TYR A 696 -26.49 -10.57 3.92
CA TYR A 696 -27.76 -11.13 3.45
C TYR A 696 -27.57 -11.69 2.05
N VAL A 697 -28.07 -12.90 1.81
CA VAL A 697 -28.03 -13.51 0.49
C VAL A 697 -28.90 -12.70 -0.47
N GLU A 698 -28.30 -12.06 -1.46
CA GLU A 698 -29.00 -11.26 -2.46
C GLU A 698 -29.47 -12.12 -3.63
N LYS A 699 -28.57 -12.98 -4.14
CA LYS A 699 -28.85 -13.82 -5.31
C LYS A 699 -28.02 -15.09 -5.26
N ILE A 700 -28.62 -16.21 -5.68
CA ILE A 700 -27.97 -17.52 -5.78
C ILE A 700 -27.98 -17.95 -7.24
N ASP A 701 -26.80 -18.21 -7.80
CA ASP A 701 -26.61 -18.77 -9.16
C ASP A 701 -26.07 -20.19 -9.03
N LEU A 702 -26.98 -21.15 -8.94
CA LEU A 702 -26.64 -22.57 -8.80
C LEU A 702 -25.89 -23.12 -10.02
N ALA A 703 -26.13 -22.57 -11.22
CA ALA A 703 -25.48 -23.02 -12.45
C ALA A 703 -23.98 -22.65 -12.48
N LYS A 704 -23.63 -21.52 -11.87
CA LYS A 704 -22.25 -21.01 -11.77
C LYS A 704 -21.62 -21.23 -10.39
N ASN A 705 -22.35 -21.87 -9.46
CA ASN A 705 -21.95 -22.04 -8.09
C ASN A 705 -21.52 -20.72 -7.42
N ARG A 706 -22.29 -19.64 -7.62
CA ARG A 706 -21.95 -18.30 -7.11
C ARG A 706 -23.08 -17.71 -6.29
N VAL A 707 -22.69 -16.98 -5.26
CA VAL A 707 -23.61 -16.24 -4.38
C VAL A 707 -23.21 -14.77 -4.37
N SER A 708 -24.20 -13.90 -4.54
CA SER A 708 -24.06 -12.48 -4.32
C SER A 708 -24.66 -12.13 -2.96
N LEU A 709 -23.96 -11.27 -2.24
CA LEU A 709 -24.35 -10.85 -0.89
C LEU A 709 -24.60 -9.34 -0.85
N SER A 710 -25.34 -8.91 0.17
CA SER A 710 -25.55 -7.52 0.53
C SER A 710 -25.28 -7.34 2.02
N LEU A 711 -24.59 -6.27 2.43
CA LEU A 711 -24.51 -5.85 3.84
C LEU A 711 -25.71 -4.98 4.23
N ILE A 712 -26.48 -4.53 3.26
CA ILE A 712 -27.70 -3.75 3.50
C ILE A 712 -28.84 -4.72 3.83
N ASN A 713 -29.44 -4.56 5.00
CA ASN A 713 -30.56 -5.38 5.44
C ASN A 713 -31.78 -5.18 4.50
N PRO A 714 -32.25 -6.22 3.80
CA PRO A 714 -33.37 -6.13 2.87
C PRO A 714 -34.67 -5.68 3.51
N ASN A 715 -34.81 -5.85 4.83
CA ASN A 715 -36.00 -5.43 5.58
C ASN A 715 -36.00 -3.94 5.96
N MET A 716 -34.85 -3.25 5.86
CA MET A 716 -34.74 -1.80 6.14
C MET A 716 -34.95 -0.92 4.90
N VAL A 717 -34.92 -1.48 3.69
CA VAL A 717 -35.05 -0.74 2.41
C VAL A 717 -36.53 -0.48 2.03
N LYS A 718 -37.49 -0.88 2.86
CA LYS A 718 -38.93 -0.77 2.57
C LYS A 718 -39.63 0.39 3.32
N ASN A 719 -38.89 1.48 3.64
CA ASN A 719 -39.58 2.69 4.15
C ASN A 719 -39.14 3.93 3.34
#